data_064ec69339d182d14dcbccc8b3a28642
#
_entry.id   064ec69339d182d14dcbccc8b3a28642
#
_cell.length_a   1.000
_cell.length_b   1.000
_cell.length_c   1.000
_cell.angle_alpha   90.00
_cell.angle_beta   90.00
_cell.angle_gamma   90.00
#
_symmetry.space_group_name_H-M   'P 1'
#
loop_
_entity.id
_entity.type
_entity.pdbx_description
1 polymer ?
#
loop_
_entity_poly.entity_id
_entity_poly.type
_entity_poly.pdbx_seq_one_letter_code
_entity_poly.pdbx_strand_id
1 'polypeptide(L)'
;MQRCRQRLPMLKASYRPLSLNGARNYATTVSGNPILGVHYPKQIRAIEAIKQGSNRPLTLAEKTLYSHLLDTDSGRWNIDKIARGKTILELRPDRVACHDATATMALLQFISAGLPRVQVPTTVHSDHLIISENGADKDMQRATTEHAEVYDFLSSASKKYGIGFWKPGSGIIHTVIFENYAMPGGLIIGTDSHTPNAGGMGMLGIGVGGADAVDAMSGMAWELVAPKVIGVELTGELRGWASTKDIICKLAGILGVSGGKGRIIEFFGPGTETLGATAMATICNMSAEIGSTSCIFPYSDAIARYLSATARGHVVEAANPVKDLLLTADKGSEEYYDEIIKIDLNTLEPHVNGPFTPDLAHPISKLATAVAESDWPMNLSHAMVGSCTNSSFEDLDKARQLVNQARAAGITKFKTPFLVSPGSERIRATAEEAGILKDLEDAGAMILSSSCGPCVGSWDRKDVDVRGKEKNSVISSYNRNFVGRHDSNPATHSFVTSPELVTAFAYAGRLDFNPVTDSISVEGSQPLRLTPPVGQELPGSFNPGADRFQEPPSDGSFYSVIIDVKSDRLQLLEPFPAWKSGSASDMELLMKVKGKCTTDHISPAGPWYKYRGHLENISHNMLTTATNAFLDNDPQMLGHTRHPLTNEVQLTHEVARDLKHRSIRWCVVGDNNYGEGSSREHAALEPRFLGGVAIIARSFARIHETNLKKQGMLPLTFADPADYDRVQEGDRITLIGVEDGELQPGKNVTMRVTPRRGDSWEAELCHSYHAGQLPWLRAGSALNHIKATVHS
;
A
#
# COMPACT_ATOMS: atom_id res chain seq x y z
N MET A 1 22.47 -28.30 0.88
CA MET A 1 23.35 -28.18 2.09
C MET A 1 24.39 -27.06 1.96
N GLN A 2 24.08 -25.85 1.53
CA GLN A 2 25.12 -24.80 1.39
C GLN A 2 24.61 -23.35 1.50
N ARG A 3 23.44 -23.08 2.14
CA ARG A 3 22.89 -21.70 2.24
C ARG A 3 22.88 -21.07 3.64
N CYS A 4 23.27 -21.78 4.69
CA CYS A 4 23.39 -21.19 6.05
C CYS A 4 24.82 -20.76 6.44
N ARG A 5 25.80 -20.84 5.54
CA ARG A 5 27.20 -20.47 5.85
C ARG A 5 27.67 -19.26 5.04
N GLN A 6 27.05 -18.11 5.20
CA GLN A 6 27.75 -16.85 4.93
C GLN A 6 27.86 -16.07 6.24
N ARG A 7 29.06 -16.09 6.82
CA ARG A 7 29.46 -15.23 7.94
C ARG A 7 29.36 -13.78 7.49
N LEU A 8 28.35 -13.07 7.97
CA LEU A 8 28.35 -11.61 7.95
C LEU A 8 29.37 -11.13 9.01
N PRO A 9 30.20 -10.12 8.72
CA PRO A 9 31.11 -9.56 9.70
C PRO A 9 30.28 -8.97 10.86
N MET A 10 30.66 -9.30 12.09
CA MET A 10 30.07 -8.75 13.31
C MET A 10 30.38 -7.26 13.40
N LEU A 11 29.45 -6.42 12.98
CA LEU A 11 29.41 -5.00 13.34
C LEU A 11 28.69 -4.90 14.69
N LYS A 12 29.40 -4.51 15.73
CA LYS A 12 28.81 -4.14 17.02
C LYS A 12 27.96 -2.89 16.81
N ALA A 13 26.66 -3.07 16.58
CA ALA A 13 25.70 -1.98 16.60
C ALA A 13 25.50 -1.56 18.06
N SER A 14 26.12 -0.48 18.48
CA SER A 14 25.74 0.20 19.71
C SER A 14 24.43 0.97 19.44
N TYR A 15 23.33 0.39 19.85
CA TYR A 15 22.04 1.08 19.85
C TYR A 15 22.15 2.27 20.84
N ARG A 16 22.31 3.47 20.33
CA ARG A 16 22.06 4.69 21.11
C ARG A 16 20.60 5.04 20.91
N PRO A 17 19.80 5.10 21.98
CA PRO A 17 18.47 5.71 21.86
C PRO A 17 18.67 7.11 21.29
N LEU A 18 17.89 7.47 20.25
CA LEU A 18 17.88 8.82 19.70
C LEU A 18 17.64 9.78 20.87
N SER A 19 18.61 10.65 21.16
CA SER A 19 18.42 11.64 22.21
C SER A 19 17.21 12.49 21.82
N LEU A 20 16.22 12.58 22.73
CA LEU A 20 14.98 13.36 22.57
C LEU A 20 15.25 14.85 22.19
N ASN A 21 16.49 15.33 22.31
CA ASN A 21 16.90 16.68 21.95
C ASN A 21 16.94 16.93 20.43
N GLY A 22 17.11 15.89 19.58
CA GLY A 22 16.97 16.03 18.12
C GLY A 22 15.52 16.08 17.64
N ALA A 23 14.58 15.53 18.38
CA ALA A 23 13.16 15.51 18.06
C ALA A 23 12.44 16.86 18.28
N ARG A 24 12.97 17.71 19.16
CA ARG A 24 12.33 18.99 19.51
C ARG A 24 12.18 19.97 18.34
N ASN A 25 13.02 19.90 17.33
CA ASN A 25 12.95 20.85 16.19
C ASN A 25 11.96 20.44 15.09
N TYR A 26 11.43 19.22 15.08
CA TYR A 26 10.49 18.76 14.06
C TYR A 26 9.02 18.94 14.45
N ALA A 27 8.74 19.01 15.74
CA ALA A 27 7.37 19.08 16.27
C ALA A 27 6.87 20.51 16.53
N THR A 28 7.73 21.51 16.52
CA THR A 28 7.40 22.86 17.03
C THR A 28 6.97 23.88 15.99
N THR A 29 6.85 23.51 14.71
CA THR A 29 6.44 24.44 13.65
C THR A 29 5.27 23.91 12.82
N VAL A 30 4.22 23.44 13.47
CA VAL A 30 2.94 23.18 12.82
C VAL A 30 2.02 24.36 13.12
N SER A 31 2.33 25.52 12.56
CA SER A 31 1.36 26.60 12.43
C SER A 31 0.87 26.59 11.00
N GLY A 32 -0.38 26.18 10.76
CA GLY A 32 -1.21 26.54 9.61
C GLY A 32 -0.67 26.31 8.19
N ASN A 33 0.53 25.78 8.00
CA ASN A 33 1.09 25.56 6.68
C ASN A 33 1.46 24.07 6.54
N PRO A 34 0.78 23.33 5.66
CA PRO A 34 1.02 21.90 5.45
C PRO A 34 2.43 21.55 4.93
N ILE A 35 3.26 22.56 4.68
CA ILE A 35 4.57 22.42 4.04
C ILE A 35 5.66 22.80 5.01
N LEU A 36 6.00 21.88 5.87
CA LEU A 36 7.16 22.03 6.72
C LEU A 36 8.24 21.02 6.33
N GLY A 37 9.39 21.57 5.99
CA GLY A 37 10.63 20.85 6.01
C GLY A 37 11.19 20.41 4.67
N VAL A 38 11.38 21.34 3.74
CA VAL A 38 12.40 21.12 2.71
C VAL A 38 13.76 21.11 3.39
N HIS A 39 14.32 19.92 3.62
CA HIS A 39 15.60 19.76 4.32
C HIS A 39 16.77 19.47 3.37
N TYR A 40 16.77 20.04 2.16
CA TYR A 40 17.83 19.81 1.18
C TYR A 40 19.25 19.95 1.72
N PRO A 41 19.60 20.95 2.56
CA PRO A 41 20.93 21.00 3.14
C PRO A 41 21.31 19.79 3.98
N LYS A 42 20.36 19.17 4.67
CA LYS A 42 20.58 17.93 5.43
C LYS A 42 20.77 16.74 4.50
N GLN A 43 19.94 16.62 3.47
CA GLN A 43 20.01 15.56 2.47
C GLN A 43 21.33 15.61 1.69
N ILE A 44 21.82 16.81 1.33
CA ILE A 44 23.12 17.01 0.67
C ILE A 44 24.24 16.48 1.57
N ARG A 45 24.28 16.89 2.85
CA ARG A 45 25.30 16.39 3.80
C ARG A 45 25.25 14.88 3.94
N ALA A 46 24.04 14.28 3.99
CA ALA A 46 23.92 12.82 4.06
C ALA A 46 24.52 12.13 2.83
N ILE A 47 24.22 12.63 1.62
CA ILE A 47 24.81 12.11 0.37
C ILE A 47 26.32 12.28 0.34
N GLU A 48 26.85 13.44 0.74
CA GLU A 48 28.29 13.68 0.83
C GLU A 48 28.98 12.71 1.81
N ALA A 49 28.37 12.48 2.97
CA ALA A 49 28.90 11.57 3.98
C ALA A 49 28.99 10.11 3.46
N ILE A 50 27.97 9.60 2.78
CA ILE A 50 27.95 8.22 2.27
C ILE A 50 28.83 8.04 1.01
N LYS A 51 29.07 9.12 0.24
CA LYS A 51 29.95 9.12 -0.94
C LYS A 51 31.42 9.28 -0.57
N GLN A 52 31.77 9.50 0.69
CA GLN A 52 33.15 9.78 1.11
C GLN A 52 34.10 8.70 0.60
N GLY A 53 35.02 9.13 -0.27
CA GLY A 53 36.00 8.26 -0.92
C GLY A 53 35.52 7.53 -2.18
N SER A 54 34.29 7.76 -2.64
CA SER A 54 33.72 7.19 -3.87
C SER A 54 33.29 8.28 -4.85
N ASN A 55 33.61 8.10 -6.12
CA ASN A 55 33.14 8.94 -7.22
C ASN A 55 31.98 8.30 -8.00
N ARG A 56 31.38 7.23 -7.48
CA ARG A 56 30.30 6.52 -8.14
C ARG A 56 29.09 7.43 -8.37
N PRO A 57 28.57 7.53 -9.61
CA PRO A 57 27.32 8.23 -9.89
C PRO A 57 26.14 7.56 -9.18
N LEU A 58 25.18 8.36 -8.76
CA LEU A 58 23.94 7.90 -8.11
C LEU A 58 22.74 8.07 -9.04
N THR A 59 21.87 7.07 -9.07
CA THR A 59 20.53 7.23 -9.63
C THR A 59 19.70 8.16 -8.76
N LEU A 60 18.62 8.72 -9.27
CA LEU A 60 17.73 9.60 -8.49
C LEU A 60 17.11 8.83 -7.31
N ALA A 61 16.71 7.59 -7.54
CA ALA A 61 16.16 6.71 -6.50
C ALA A 61 17.17 6.51 -5.36
N GLU A 62 18.44 6.32 -5.67
CA GLU A 62 19.51 6.20 -4.67
C GLU A 62 19.74 7.52 -3.93
N LYS A 63 19.80 8.65 -4.62
CA LYS A 63 19.92 9.96 -3.98
C LYS A 63 18.81 10.19 -2.98
N THR A 64 17.56 9.99 -3.40
CA THR A 64 16.40 10.20 -2.54
C THR A 64 16.41 9.23 -1.37
N LEU A 65 16.61 7.92 -1.61
CA LEU A 65 16.56 6.91 -0.56
C LEU A 65 17.71 7.07 0.46
N TYR A 66 18.94 7.26 -0.04
CA TYR A 66 20.12 7.30 0.83
C TYR A 66 20.26 8.62 1.61
N SER A 67 19.67 9.71 1.12
CA SER A 67 19.59 10.96 1.88
C SER A 67 18.72 10.87 3.15
N HIS A 68 17.92 9.82 3.28
CA HIS A 68 17.07 9.55 4.44
C HIS A 68 17.62 8.47 5.38
N LEU A 69 18.85 7.99 5.13
CA LEU A 69 19.52 7.05 6.03
C LEU A 69 19.77 7.69 7.41
N LEU A 70 19.60 6.89 8.44
CA LEU A 70 19.97 7.27 9.81
C LEU A 70 21.49 7.12 10.00
N ASP A 71 22.03 7.95 10.90
CA ASP A 71 23.45 7.90 11.32
C ASP A 71 24.48 7.98 10.16
N THR A 72 24.22 8.79 9.15
CA THR A 72 25.13 8.97 8.01
C THR A 72 26.49 9.51 8.44
N ASP A 73 26.53 10.36 9.48
CA ASP A 73 27.77 10.97 9.98
C ASP A 73 28.64 10.00 10.79
N SER A 74 28.14 8.81 11.15
CA SER A 74 28.88 7.83 11.93
C SER A 74 29.92 7.03 11.13
N GLY A 75 29.95 7.18 9.80
CA GLY A 75 30.76 6.35 8.90
C GLY A 75 30.25 4.92 8.73
N ARG A 76 29.08 4.60 9.27
CA ARG A 76 28.43 3.29 9.13
C ARG A 76 28.06 2.98 7.69
N TRP A 77 27.60 4.00 6.97
CA TRP A 77 27.17 3.88 5.59
C TRP A 77 28.29 4.27 4.63
N ASN A 78 28.49 3.43 3.63
CA ASN A 78 29.35 3.73 2.50
C ASN A 78 28.71 3.16 1.24
N ILE A 79 28.59 3.97 0.20
CA ILE A 79 27.86 3.62 -1.00
C ILE A 79 28.37 2.35 -1.69
N ASP A 80 29.69 2.12 -1.67
CA ASP A 80 30.30 0.95 -2.30
C ASP A 80 30.04 -0.36 -1.52
N LYS A 81 29.55 -0.25 -0.28
CA LYS A 81 29.18 -1.36 0.60
C LYS A 81 27.68 -1.65 0.64
N ILE A 82 26.85 -0.77 0.09
CA ILE A 82 25.40 -1.00 0.01
C ILE A 82 25.13 -1.96 -1.15
N ALA A 83 24.82 -3.21 -0.82
CA ALA A 83 24.47 -4.24 -1.80
C ALA A 83 22.94 -4.28 -1.99
N ARG A 84 22.45 -3.87 -3.17
CA ARG A 84 21.04 -3.92 -3.52
C ARG A 84 20.51 -5.36 -3.43
N GLY A 85 19.31 -5.54 -2.91
CA GLY A 85 18.69 -6.84 -2.64
C GLY A 85 19.21 -7.55 -1.39
N LYS A 86 20.16 -6.96 -0.63
CA LYS A 86 20.79 -7.62 0.54
C LYS A 86 20.93 -6.72 1.76
N THR A 87 21.42 -5.48 1.59
CA THR A 87 21.65 -4.56 2.71
C THR A 87 20.33 -4.04 3.25
N ILE A 88 20.13 -4.10 4.57
CA ILE A 88 19.00 -3.48 5.24
C ILE A 88 19.35 -2.02 5.48
N LEU A 89 18.57 -1.12 4.92
CA LEU A 89 18.64 0.33 5.13
C LEU A 89 17.78 0.68 6.33
N GLU A 90 18.29 1.52 7.22
CA GLU A 90 17.54 2.12 8.32
C GLU A 90 17.22 3.57 7.95
N LEU A 91 15.95 3.82 7.69
CA LEU A 91 15.48 5.05 7.08
C LEU A 91 14.58 5.85 8.03
N ARG A 92 14.58 7.17 7.86
CA ARG A 92 13.62 8.07 8.48
C ARG A 92 12.80 8.77 7.39
N PRO A 93 11.55 8.38 7.17
CA PRO A 93 10.69 9.09 6.21
C PRO A 93 10.38 10.51 6.70
N ASP A 94 10.13 11.42 5.76
CA ASP A 94 9.68 12.78 6.06
C ASP A 94 8.22 12.81 6.53
N ARG A 95 7.42 11.86 6.06
CA ARG A 95 5.99 11.79 6.38
C ARG A 95 5.47 10.36 6.46
N VAL A 96 4.39 10.23 7.23
CA VAL A 96 3.53 9.03 7.25
C VAL A 96 2.12 9.43 6.83
N ALA A 97 1.49 8.64 5.96
CA ALA A 97 0.09 8.81 5.58
C ALA A 97 -0.69 7.52 5.82
N CYS A 98 -1.83 7.63 6.48
CA CYS A 98 -2.69 6.48 6.76
C CYS A 98 -4.10 6.72 6.20
N HIS A 99 -4.67 5.74 5.53
CA HIS A 99 -6.10 5.78 5.18
C HIS A 99 -6.96 5.25 6.36
N ASP A 100 -8.22 5.65 6.43
CA ASP A 100 -9.11 5.38 7.57
C ASP A 100 -9.23 3.90 7.95
N ALA A 101 -9.25 3.00 6.97
CA ALA A 101 -9.39 1.57 7.24
C ALA A 101 -8.18 0.93 7.97
N THR A 102 -6.96 1.46 7.77
CA THR A 102 -5.74 0.99 8.46
C THR A 102 -5.36 1.88 9.63
N ALA A 103 -5.67 3.18 9.56
CA ALA A 103 -5.37 4.14 10.63
C ALA A 103 -5.99 3.72 11.96
N THR A 104 -7.16 3.09 11.94
CA THR A 104 -7.84 2.64 13.16
C THR A 104 -6.93 1.75 14.01
N MET A 105 -6.42 0.65 13.46
CA MET A 105 -5.52 -0.25 14.20
C MET A 105 -4.13 0.37 14.41
N ALA A 106 -3.61 1.12 13.44
CA ALA A 106 -2.32 1.80 13.58
C ALA A 106 -2.32 2.79 14.77
N LEU A 107 -3.38 3.59 14.91
CA LEU A 107 -3.51 4.51 16.05
C LEU A 107 -3.71 3.78 17.38
N LEU A 108 -4.49 2.71 17.43
CA LEU A 108 -4.63 1.87 18.61
C LEU A 108 -3.28 1.29 19.06
N GLN A 109 -2.47 0.81 18.11
CA GLN A 109 -1.10 0.36 18.38
C GLN A 109 -0.22 1.53 18.86
N PHE A 110 -0.27 2.70 18.20
CA PHE A 110 0.49 3.88 18.62
C PHE A 110 0.14 4.33 20.04
N ILE A 111 -1.16 4.30 20.41
CA ILE A 111 -1.63 4.60 21.78
C ILE A 111 -0.94 3.69 22.80
N SER A 112 -0.77 2.41 22.49
CA SER A 112 -0.12 1.46 23.41
C SER A 112 1.37 1.73 23.63
N ALA A 113 2.03 2.45 22.70
CA ALA A 113 3.42 2.88 22.86
C ALA A 113 3.59 3.98 23.94
N GLY A 114 2.50 4.63 24.37
CA GLY A 114 2.51 5.62 25.47
C GLY A 114 3.20 6.94 25.13
N LEU A 115 3.47 7.20 23.85
CA LEU A 115 4.09 8.46 23.40
C LEU A 115 3.08 9.61 23.44
N PRO A 116 3.51 10.82 23.83
CA PRO A 116 2.61 11.98 23.89
C PRO A 116 2.25 12.51 22.49
N ARG A 117 3.06 12.25 21.48
CA ARG A 117 2.93 12.78 20.13
C ARG A 117 3.70 11.92 19.11
N VAL A 118 3.25 11.91 17.86
CA VAL A 118 4.00 11.30 16.75
C VAL A 118 5.35 11.98 16.53
N GLN A 119 6.35 11.19 16.17
CA GLN A 119 7.74 11.64 15.97
C GLN A 119 8.03 12.00 14.50
N VAL A 120 7.17 11.60 13.58
CA VAL A 120 7.22 11.93 12.16
C VAL A 120 5.88 12.58 11.78
N PRO A 121 5.86 13.68 11.01
CA PRO A 121 4.62 14.29 10.53
C PRO A 121 3.69 13.25 9.90
N THR A 122 2.50 13.12 10.45
CA THR A 122 1.55 12.07 10.08
C THR A 122 0.20 12.69 9.71
N THR A 123 -0.46 12.11 8.71
CA THR A 123 -1.83 12.46 8.34
C THR A 123 -2.71 11.22 8.21
N VAL A 124 -3.97 11.35 8.60
CA VAL A 124 -5.03 10.35 8.40
C VAL A 124 -6.05 10.88 7.39
N HIS A 125 -6.47 10.03 6.47
CA HIS A 125 -7.36 10.37 5.36
C HIS A 125 -8.57 9.45 5.34
N SER A 126 -9.78 10.03 5.18
CA SER A 126 -11.05 9.28 5.24
C SER A 126 -11.63 9.07 3.84
N ASP A 127 -11.12 8.06 3.12
CA ASP A 127 -11.45 7.79 1.72
C ASP A 127 -11.83 6.34 1.38
N HIS A 128 -11.65 5.40 2.32
CA HIS A 128 -11.90 3.97 2.08
C HIS A 128 -13.25 3.46 2.61
N LEU A 129 -13.83 4.10 3.64
CA LEU A 129 -15.08 3.66 4.27
C LEU A 129 -16.34 4.17 3.57
N ILE A 130 -16.23 4.81 2.40
CA ILE A 130 -17.35 5.36 1.65
C ILE A 130 -17.74 4.37 0.56
N ILE A 131 -18.97 3.85 0.61
CA ILE A 131 -19.53 2.93 -0.37
C ILE A 131 -20.29 3.72 -1.43
N SER A 132 -19.93 3.53 -2.69
CA SER A 132 -20.58 4.17 -3.83
C SER A 132 -21.84 3.42 -4.26
N GLU A 133 -22.97 4.11 -4.35
CA GLU A 133 -24.27 3.54 -4.77
C GLU A 133 -25.17 4.59 -5.41
N ASN A 134 -25.43 5.72 -4.71
CA ASN A 134 -26.50 6.67 -5.04
C ASN A 134 -25.99 8.08 -5.40
N GLY A 135 -24.69 8.22 -5.61
CA GLY A 135 -24.02 9.50 -5.89
C GLY A 135 -23.45 10.18 -4.64
N ALA A 136 -22.62 11.21 -4.87
CA ALA A 136 -21.73 11.79 -3.87
C ALA A 136 -22.40 12.17 -2.54
N ASP A 137 -23.50 12.93 -2.58
CA ASP A 137 -24.13 13.47 -1.36
C ASP A 137 -24.75 12.39 -0.49
N LYS A 138 -25.51 11.48 -1.11
CA LYS A 138 -26.20 10.39 -0.37
C LYS A 138 -25.21 9.39 0.20
N ASP A 139 -24.19 9.01 -0.57
CA ASP A 139 -23.17 8.08 -0.16
C ASP A 139 -22.33 8.66 0.97
N MET A 140 -22.03 9.96 0.93
CA MET A 140 -21.35 10.67 1.99
C MET A 140 -22.17 10.75 3.28
N GLN A 141 -23.48 11.06 3.16
CA GLN A 141 -24.38 11.12 4.32
C GLN A 141 -24.47 9.74 4.99
N ARG A 142 -24.59 8.66 4.20
CA ARG A 142 -24.57 7.29 4.70
C ARG A 142 -23.27 6.98 5.45
N ALA A 143 -22.12 7.21 4.83
CA ALA A 143 -20.82 6.91 5.41
C ALA A 143 -20.58 7.67 6.72
N THR A 144 -20.92 8.95 6.79
CA THR A 144 -20.76 9.76 8.02
C THR A 144 -21.67 9.32 9.15
N THR A 145 -22.81 8.69 8.84
CA THR A 145 -23.72 8.13 9.86
C THR A 145 -23.26 6.73 10.31
N GLU A 146 -23.00 5.83 9.37
CA GLU A 146 -22.66 4.43 9.67
C GLU A 146 -21.27 4.27 10.31
N HIS A 147 -20.34 5.19 10.00
CA HIS A 147 -18.95 5.17 10.49
C HIS A 147 -18.63 6.30 11.46
N ALA A 148 -19.64 6.97 12.05
CA ALA A 148 -19.49 8.09 12.98
C ALA A 148 -18.49 7.76 14.09
N GLU A 149 -18.63 6.59 14.72
CA GLU A 149 -17.76 6.12 15.80
C GLU A 149 -16.28 6.07 15.38
N VAL A 150 -16.00 5.54 14.18
CA VAL A 150 -14.63 5.42 13.64
C VAL A 150 -14.06 6.81 13.36
N TYR A 151 -14.86 7.70 12.74
CA TYR A 151 -14.41 9.06 12.44
C TYR A 151 -14.19 9.89 13.71
N ASP A 152 -15.02 9.73 14.74
CA ASP A 152 -14.85 10.39 16.05
C ASP A 152 -13.56 9.89 16.74
N PHE A 153 -13.30 8.58 16.70
CA PHE A 153 -12.04 8.01 17.17
C PHE A 153 -10.84 8.61 16.43
N LEU A 154 -10.84 8.55 15.08
CA LEU A 154 -9.74 9.06 14.25
C LEU A 154 -9.51 10.56 14.49
N SER A 155 -10.58 11.35 14.57
CA SER A 155 -10.52 12.79 14.83
C SER A 155 -9.95 13.10 16.22
N SER A 156 -10.43 12.43 17.27
CA SER A 156 -9.99 12.66 18.64
C SER A 156 -8.55 12.19 18.89
N ALA A 157 -8.18 11.02 18.37
CA ALA A 157 -6.82 10.51 18.42
C ALA A 157 -5.84 11.42 17.65
N SER A 158 -6.25 11.93 16.49
CA SER A 158 -5.45 12.86 15.71
C SER A 158 -5.17 14.14 16.48
N LYS A 159 -6.17 14.74 17.13
CA LYS A 159 -5.98 15.89 18.02
C LYS A 159 -5.02 15.59 19.15
N LYS A 160 -5.22 14.44 19.83
CA LYS A 160 -4.38 14.05 20.97
C LYS A 160 -2.91 13.91 20.61
N TYR A 161 -2.62 13.28 19.47
CA TYR A 161 -1.26 12.87 19.13
C TYR A 161 -0.57 13.75 18.08
N GLY A 162 -1.17 14.89 17.72
CA GLY A 162 -0.57 15.86 16.80
C GLY A 162 -0.55 15.38 15.36
N ILE A 163 -1.62 14.74 14.92
CA ILE A 163 -1.81 14.17 13.59
C ILE A 163 -2.80 15.05 12.80
N GLY A 164 -2.50 15.33 11.53
CA GLY A 164 -3.44 15.99 10.63
C GLY A 164 -4.56 15.03 10.21
N PHE A 165 -5.82 15.48 10.23
CA PHE A 165 -6.94 14.62 9.88
C PHE A 165 -7.77 15.21 8.73
N TRP A 166 -7.77 14.53 7.61
CA TRP A 166 -8.59 14.81 6.43
C TRP A 166 -9.92 14.08 6.56
N LYS A 167 -10.97 14.83 6.85
CA LYS A 167 -12.32 14.33 7.11
C LYS A 167 -12.94 13.70 5.85
N PRO A 168 -14.01 12.88 6.00
CA PRO A 168 -14.74 12.33 4.86
C PRO A 168 -15.13 13.42 3.84
N GLY A 169 -14.92 13.13 2.56
CA GLY A 169 -15.16 14.06 1.46
C GLY A 169 -13.99 15.00 1.13
N SER A 170 -12.84 14.90 1.83
CA SER A 170 -11.64 15.68 1.48
C SER A 170 -11.04 15.25 0.14
N GLY A 171 -11.12 13.98 -0.16
CA GLY A 171 -10.55 13.37 -1.36
C GLY A 171 -9.79 12.08 -1.09
N ILE A 172 -9.34 11.46 -2.16
CA ILE A 172 -8.54 10.23 -2.15
C ILE A 172 -7.16 10.55 -1.58
N ILE A 173 -6.68 9.74 -0.64
CA ILE A 173 -5.42 9.94 0.09
C ILE A 173 -4.27 10.39 -0.82
N HIS A 174 -4.05 9.72 -1.96
CA HIS A 174 -2.91 10.01 -2.85
C HIS A 174 -3.04 11.34 -3.58
N THR A 175 -4.27 11.72 -3.96
CA THR A 175 -4.54 13.02 -4.57
C THR A 175 -4.33 14.14 -3.56
N VAL A 176 -4.85 13.98 -2.33
CA VAL A 176 -4.66 14.96 -1.24
C VAL A 176 -3.17 15.11 -0.89
N ILE A 177 -2.41 13.99 -0.86
CA ILE A 177 -0.96 14.02 -0.64
C ILE A 177 -0.26 14.76 -1.78
N PHE A 178 -0.61 14.47 -3.02
CA PHE A 178 -0.01 15.09 -4.20
C PHE A 178 -0.23 16.60 -4.24
N GLU A 179 -1.43 17.04 -3.88
CA GLU A 179 -1.82 18.45 -3.83
C GLU A 179 -1.21 19.25 -2.68
N ASN A 180 -0.91 18.60 -1.54
CA ASN A 180 -0.57 19.33 -0.32
C ASN A 180 0.80 18.99 0.27
N TYR A 181 1.34 17.78 0.04
CA TYR A 181 2.51 17.29 0.78
C TYR A 181 3.65 16.77 -0.08
N ALA A 182 3.36 16.24 -1.27
CA ALA A 182 4.40 15.69 -2.12
C ALA A 182 5.35 16.77 -2.61
N MET A 183 6.65 16.52 -2.51
CA MET A 183 7.72 17.46 -2.89
C MET A 183 8.92 16.72 -3.47
N PRO A 184 9.69 17.30 -4.40
CA PRO A 184 10.88 16.66 -4.97
C PRO A 184 11.90 16.29 -3.88
N GLY A 185 12.50 15.10 -4.02
CA GLY A 185 13.54 14.60 -3.12
C GLY A 185 13.06 14.15 -1.73
N GLY A 186 11.74 14.18 -1.46
CA GLY A 186 11.17 13.69 -0.20
C GLY A 186 10.99 12.18 -0.17
N LEU A 187 10.79 11.61 1.03
CA LEU A 187 10.44 10.22 1.29
C LEU A 187 9.15 10.15 2.11
N ILE A 188 8.12 9.50 1.58
CA ILE A 188 6.86 9.25 2.28
C ILE A 188 6.56 7.75 2.33
N ILE A 189 6.12 7.27 3.48
CA ILE A 189 5.51 5.95 3.60
C ILE A 189 4.00 6.09 3.86
N GLY A 190 3.23 5.21 3.25
CA GLY A 190 1.78 5.25 3.38
C GLY A 190 1.18 3.86 3.54
N THR A 191 0.09 3.76 4.32
CA THR A 191 -0.58 2.47 4.55
C THR A 191 -1.43 2.00 3.37
N ASP A 192 -1.29 2.65 2.22
CA ASP A 192 -1.88 2.25 0.95
C ASP A 192 -0.80 1.91 -0.09
N SER A 193 -1.08 0.89 -0.90
CA SER A 193 -0.16 0.38 -1.93
C SER A 193 0.10 1.38 -3.07
N HIS A 194 -0.77 2.39 -3.29
CA HIS A 194 -0.60 3.41 -4.32
C HIS A 194 0.14 4.66 -3.82
N THR A 195 0.76 4.62 -2.65
CA THR A 195 1.66 5.69 -2.16
C THR A 195 2.75 6.08 -3.18
N PRO A 196 3.26 5.18 -4.07
CA PRO A 196 4.14 5.53 -5.18
C PRO A 196 3.63 6.66 -6.10
N ASN A 197 2.33 6.99 -6.09
CA ASN A 197 1.76 8.16 -6.76
C ASN A 197 2.56 9.46 -6.53
N ALA A 198 3.14 9.63 -5.34
CA ALA A 198 3.99 10.78 -4.99
C ALA A 198 5.24 10.90 -5.87
N GLY A 199 5.66 9.81 -6.54
CA GLY A 199 6.81 9.79 -7.45
C GLY A 199 6.64 10.68 -8.67
N GLY A 200 5.40 10.99 -9.08
CA GLY A 200 5.11 12.00 -10.11
C GLY A 200 5.48 13.43 -9.69
N MET A 201 5.69 13.68 -8.39
CA MET A 201 6.23 14.94 -7.86
C MET A 201 7.73 14.85 -7.55
N GLY A 202 8.41 13.75 -7.93
CA GLY A 202 9.80 13.50 -7.55
C GLY A 202 10.00 13.17 -6.07
N MET A 203 8.95 12.71 -5.39
CA MET A 203 8.98 12.23 -4.00
C MET A 203 8.92 10.70 -3.99
N LEU A 204 9.84 10.05 -3.31
CA LEU A 204 9.80 8.60 -3.20
C LEU A 204 8.68 8.18 -2.24
N GLY A 205 7.61 7.61 -2.79
CA GLY A 205 6.47 7.12 -2.03
C GLY A 205 6.48 5.60 -1.94
N ILE A 206 6.35 5.04 -0.73
CA ILE A 206 6.40 3.59 -0.54
C ILE A 206 5.19 3.12 0.26
N GLY A 207 4.46 2.14 -0.31
CA GLY A 207 3.35 1.48 0.37
C GLY A 207 3.85 0.52 1.45
N VAL A 208 3.30 0.66 2.67
CA VAL A 208 3.70 -0.13 3.84
C VAL A 208 2.51 -0.69 4.60
N GLY A 209 2.75 -1.59 5.54
CA GLY A 209 1.73 -2.04 6.49
C GLY A 209 1.52 -1.08 7.65
N GLY A 210 0.41 -1.25 8.39
CA GLY A 210 0.10 -0.44 9.57
C GLY A 210 1.22 -0.47 10.62
N ALA A 211 1.86 -1.60 10.83
CA ALA A 211 2.96 -1.74 11.79
C ALA A 211 4.21 -0.92 11.40
N ASP A 212 4.54 -0.83 10.11
CA ASP A 212 5.65 0.01 9.63
C ASP A 212 5.35 1.51 9.82
N ALA A 213 4.08 1.89 9.58
CA ALA A 213 3.63 3.25 9.85
C ALA A 213 3.77 3.61 11.34
N VAL A 214 3.36 2.70 12.24
CA VAL A 214 3.48 2.89 13.69
C VAL A 214 4.94 3.02 14.13
N ASP A 215 5.86 2.24 13.56
CA ASP A 215 7.29 2.35 13.86
C ASP A 215 7.81 3.75 13.54
N ALA A 216 7.54 4.24 12.33
CA ALA A 216 7.94 5.59 11.93
C ALA A 216 7.27 6.67 12.80
N MET A 217 5.95 6.55 13.06
CA MET A 217 5.21 7.44 13.96
C MET A 217 5.82 7.47 15.37
N SER A 218 6.36 6.35 15.82
CA SER A 218 6.99 6.21 17.13
C SER A 218 8.47 6.62 17.15
N GLY A 219 9.04 7.02 16.01
CA GLY A 219 10.44 7.46 15.89
C GLY A 219 11.45 6.33 15.72
N MET A 220 11.00 5.09 15.54
CA MET A 220 11.89 3.99 15.16
C MET A 220 12.39 4.13 13.73
N ALA A 221 13.54 3.52 13.46
CA ALA A 221 14.00 3.35 12.10
C ALA A 221 13.01 2.52 11.30
N TRP A 222 12.66 2.98 10.11
CA TRP A 222 11.95 2.14 9.15
C TRP A 222 12.98 1.35 8.34
N GLU A 223 12.87 0.01 8.39
CA GLU A 223 13.81 -0.89 7.75
C GLU A 223 13.35 -1.27 6.33
N LEU A 224 14.24 -1.08 5.35
CA LEU A 224 14.02 -1.48 3.96
C LEU A 224 15.24 -2.23 3.41
N VAL A 225 15.03 -3.38 2.80
CA VAL A 225 16.11 -4.01 2.00
C VAL A 225 16.39 -3.11 0.81
N ALA A 226 17.67 -2.70 0.63
CA ALA A 226 18.11 -1.82 -0.45
C ALA A 226 17.55 -2.31 -1.80
N PRO A 227 16.62 -1.57 -2.45
CA PRO A 227 15.96 -2.04 -3.65
C PRO A 227 16.93 -2.04 -4.85
N LYS A 228 16.67 -2.89 -5.81
CA LYS A 228 17.22 -2.75 -7.16
C LYS A 228 16.53 -1.60 -7.89
N VAL A 229 17.13 -1.12 -8.98
CA VAL A 229 16.57 -0.02 -9.77
C VAL A 229 16.40 -0.44 -11.22
N ILE A 230 15.16 -0.31 -11.74
CA ILE A 230 14.86 -0.42 -13.17
C ILE A 230 14.84 1.00 -13.72
N GLY A 231 15.68 1.28 -14.70
CA GLY A 231 15.61 2.50 -15.49
C GLY A 231 14.62 2.34 -16.65
N VAL A 232 13.65 3.27 -16.79
CA VAL A 232 12.76 3.33 -17.96
C VAL A 232 13.07 4.58 -18.77
N GLU A 233 13.70 4.39 -19.93
CA GLU A 233 14.03 5.46 -20.85
C GLU A 233 12.81 5.82 -21.70
N LEU A 234 12.34 7.07 -21.58
CA LEU A 234 11.28 7.63 -22.42
C LEU A 234 11.89 8.54 -23.50
N THR A 235 11.54 8.27 -24.75
CA THR A 235 11.95 9.11 -25.89
C THR A 235 10.73 9.55 -26.69
N GLY A 236 10.84 10.68 -27.41
CA GLY A 236 9.74 11.23 -28.20
C GLY A 236 8.63 11.88 -27.35
N GLU A 237 7.44 11.99 -27.93
CA GLU A 237 6.25 12.61 -27.33
C GLU A 237 4.98 11.80 -27.64
N LEU A 238 3.98 11.84 -26.74
CA LEU A 238 2.68 11.16 -26.96
C LEU A 238 1.92 11.82 -28.10
N ARG A 239 1.22 11.01 -28.91
CA ARG A 239 0.49 11.47 -30.10
C ARG A 239 -0.89 10.84 -30.22
N GLY A 240 -1.82 11.59 -30.77
CA GLY A 240 -3.17 11.10 -31.07
C GLY A 240 -3.92 10.65 -29.81
N TRP A 241 -4.40 9.41 -29.79
CA TRP A 241 -5.12 8.81 -28.68
C TRP A 241 -4.22 8.20 -27.58
N ALA A 242 -2.90 8.14 -27.83
CA ALA A 242 -1.97 7.64 -26.81
C ALA A 242 -1.86 8.62 -25.63
N SER A 243 -1.86 8.08 -24.44
CA SER A 243 -1.85 8.81 -23.16
C SER A 243 -0.76 8.30 -22.21
N THR A 244 -0.56 8.99 -21.12
CA THR A 244 0.36 8.56 -20.08
C THR A 244 -0.04 7.24 -19.41
N LYS A 245 -1.35 6.94 -19.41
CA LYS A 245 -1.87 5.65 -18.95
C LYS A 245 -1.30 4.49 -19.78
N ASP A 246 -1.11 4.70 -21.07
CA ASP A 246 -0.64 3.66 -21.97
C ASP A 246 0.83 3.31 -21.75
N ILE A 247 1.62 4.24 -21.21
CA ILE A 247 3.02 3.98 -20.81
C ILE A 247 3.05 2.90 -19.72
N ILE A 248 2.26 3.08 -18.68
CA ILE A 248 2.26 2.12 -17.56
C ILE A 248 1.49 0.84 -17.89
N CYS A 249 0.44 0.91 -18.72
CA CYS A 249 -0.25 -0.27 -19.23
C CYS A 249 0.68 -1.17 -20.05
N LYS A 250 1.47 -0.58 -20.96
CA LYS A 250 2.49 -1.28 -21.72
C LYS A 250 3.59 -1.85 -20.82
N LEU A 251 4.06 -1.06 -19.85
CA LEU A 251 5.09 -1.49 -18.90
C LEU A 251 4.60 -2.67 -18.04
N ALA A 252 3.32 -2.67 -17.65
CA ALA A 252 2.70 -3.78 -16.94
C ALA A 252 2.69 -5.05 -17.80
N GLY A 253 2.41 -4.95 -19.09
CA GLY A 253 2.51 -6.06 -20.03
C GLY A 253 3.94 -6.60 -20.22
N ILE A 254 4.96 -5.74 -20.07
CA ILE A 254 6.38 -6.15 -20.17
C ILE A 254 6.85 -6.85 -18.90
N LEU A 255 6.57 -6.27 -17.72
CA LEU A 255 7.10 -6.73 -16.45
C LEU A 255 6.22 -7.77 -15.75
N GLY A 256 4.91 -7.82 -16.09
CA GLY A 256 3.93 -8.61 -15.34
C GLY A 256 3.69 -8.06 -13.94
N VAL A 257 2.77 -8.66 -13.19
CA VAL A 257 2.36 -8.22 -11.84
C VAL A 257 3.43 -8.36 -10.75
N SER A 258 4.56 -8.97 -11.03
CA SER A 258 5.63 -9.24 -10.06
C SER A 258 7.03 -8.78 -10.49
N GLY A 259 7.20 -8.27 -11.70
CA GLY A 259 8.52 -7.88 -12.24
C GLY A 259 9.17 -6.72 -11.47
N GLY A 260 8.37 -5.87 -10.85
CA GLY A 260 8.85 -4.77 -10.01
C GLY A 260 9.20 -5.15 -8.56
N LYS A 261 8.99 -6.40 -8.13
CA LYS A 261 9.17 -6.80 -6.73
C LYS A 261 10.60 -6.56 -6.22
N GLY A 262 10.72 -5.77 -5.13
CA GLY A 262 12.00 -5.39 -4.55
C GLY A 262 12.81 -4.42 -5.42
N ARG A 263 12.14 -3.70 -6.33
CA ARG A 263 12.75 -2.75 -7.26
C ARG A 263 12.05 -1.39 -7.18
N ILE A 264 12.79 -0.32 -7.42
CA ILE A 264 12.27 1.02 -7.70
C ILE A 264 12.34 1.23 -9.21
N ILE A 265 11.29 1.81 -9.78
CA ILE A 265 11.26 2.19 -11.19
C ILE A 265 11.61 3.67 -11.27
N GLU A 266 12.69 3.98 -11.99
CA GLU A 266 13.13 5.35 -12.23
C GLU A 266 12.98 5.69 -13.70
N PHE A 267 12.18 6.73 -13.99
CA PHE A 267 11.99 7.22 -15.34
C PHE A 267 13.05 8.27 -15.70
N PHE A 268 13.57 8.19 -16.91
CA PHE A 268 14.57 9.11 -17.43
C PHE A 268 14.45 9.29 -18.94
N GLY A 269 15.28 10.14 -19.52
CA GLY A 269 15.28 10.43 -20.95
C GLY A 269 14.41 11.62 -21.32
N PRO A 270 14.55 12.14 -22.57
CA PRO A 270 13.93 13.39 -22.99
C PRO A 270 12.40 13.36 -23.02
N GLY A 271 11.81 12.18 -23.17
CA GLY A 271 10.35 12.01 -23.14
C GLY A 271 9.73 12.35 -21.77
N THR A 272 10.49 12.32 -20.66
CA THR A 272 9.97 12.70 -19.34
C THR A 272 9.62 14.20 -19.25
N GLU A 273 10.32 15.06 -19.99
CA GLU A 273 10.09 16.50 -20.03
C GLU A 273 8.81 16.90 -20.77
N THR A 274 8.21 15.97 -21.54
CA THR A 274 6.96 16.18 -22.27
C THR A 274 5.72 15.87 -21.44
N LEU A 275 5.88 15.35 -20.22
CA LEU A 275 4.78 14.89 -19.37
C LEU A 275 4.43 15.91 -18.28
N GLY A 276 3.12 16.12 -18.04
CA GLY A 276 2.63 16.89 -16.91
C GLY A 276 2.83 16.19 -15.58
N ALA A 277 2.76 16.93 -14.46
CA ALA A 277 2.96 16.37 -13.13
C ALA A 277 1.90 15.31 -12.75
N THR A 278 0.62 15.54 -13.05
CA THR A 278 -0.47 14.60 -12.84
C THR A 278 -0.36 13.38 -13.74
N ALA A 279 0.17 13.56 -14.95
CA ALA A 279 0.47 12.51 -15.90
C ALA A 279 1.57 11.56 -15.36
N MET A 280 2.66 12.10 -14.82
CA MET A 280 3.70 11.33 -14.13
C MET A 280 3.15 10.62 -12.88
N ALA A 281 2.22 11.25 -12.15
CA ALA A 281 1.55 10.64 -11.00
C ALA A 281 0.73 9.40 -11.39
N THR A 282 0.02 9.44 -12.53
CA THR A 282 -0.72 8.29 -13.09
C THR A 282 0.21 7.09 -13.31
N ILE A 283 1.38 7.31 -13.89
CA ILE A 283 2.38 6.27 -14.15
C ILE A 283 2.88 5.68 -12.83
N CYS A 284 3.30 6.54 -11.90
CA CYS A 284 3.80 6.12 -10.59
C CYS A 284 2.72 5.38 -9.77
N ASN A 285 1.47 5.81 -9.84
CA ASN A 285 0.34 5.18 -9.17
C ASN A 285 0.21 3.70 -9.55
N MET A 286 0.16 3.40 -10.84
CA MET A 286 0.02 2.03 -11.33
C MET A 286 1.29 1.18 -11.23
N SER A 287 2.42 1.74 -10.83
CA SER A 287 3.62 0.94 -10.56
C SER A 287 3.41 -0.08 -9.44
N ALA A 288 2.44 0.15 -8.56
CA ALA A 288 1.99 -0.82 -7.56
C ALA A 288 1.46 -2.12 -8.19
N GLU A 289 0.86 -2.05 -9.38
CA GLU A 289 0.27 -3.20 -10.06
C GLU A 289 1.29 -4.14 -10.70
N ILE A 290 2.51 -3.66 -10.89
CA ILE A 290 3.66 -4.49 -11.31
C ILE A 290 4.52 -4.90 -10.12
N GLY A 291 4.04 -4.68 -8.89
CA GLY A 291 4.68 -5.09 -7.65
C GLY A 291 5.92 -4.27 -7.27
N SER A 292 6.12 -3.07 -7.84
CA SER A 292 7.28 -2.25 -7.51
C SER A 292 7.27 -1.78 -6.06
N THR A 293 8.46 -1.59 -5.49
CA THR A 293 8.62 -0.96 -4.18
C THR A 293 8.22 0.51 -4.23
N SER A 294 8.61 1.19 -5.29
CA SER A 294 8.27 2.59 -5.58
C SER A 294 8.51 2.92 -7.04
N CYS A 295 8.17 4.16 -7.41
CA CYS A 295 8.40 4.73 -8.73
C CYS A 295 8.76 6.21 -8.59
N ILE A 296 9.60 6.77 -9.45
CA ILE A 296 10.04 8.15 -9.33
C ILE A 296 10.36 8.77 -10.70
N PHE A 297 10.02 10.06 -10.83
CA PHE A 297 10.42 10.94 -11.94
C PHE A 297 11.39 12.03 -11.45
N PRO A 298 12.29 12.53 -12.31
CA PRO A 298 13.14 13.66 -11.99
C PRO A 298 12.32 14.96 -11.86
N TYR A 299 12.83 15.90 -11.06
CA TYR A 299 12.25 17.23 -10.96
C TYR A 299 12.30 17.95 -12.31
N SER A 300 11.16 18.46 -12.75
CA SER A 300 10.94 19.08 -14.06
C SER A 300 10.17 20.40 -13.96
N ASP A 301 10.11 21.14 -15.06
CA ASP A 301 9.32 22.37 -15.14
C ASP A 301 7.81 22.10 -14.95
N ALA A 302 7.30 20.93 -15.35
CA ALA A 302 5.92 20.54 -15.10
C ALA A 302 5.63 20.41 -13.60
N ILE A 303 6.55 19.82 -12.84
CA ILE A 303 6.45 19.73 -11.39
C ILE A 303 6.48 21.14 -10.76
N ALA A 304 7.37 22.01 -11.23
CA ALA A 304 7.45 23.39 -10.74
C ALA A 304 6.14 24.17 -11.00
N ARG A 305 5.55 24.03 -12.20
CA ARG A 305 4.25 24.63 -12.52
C ARG A 305 3.14 24.14 -11.60
N TYR A 306 3.05 22.82 -11.38
CA TYR A 306 2.03 22.24 -10.51
C TYR A 306 2.19 22.71 -9.04
N LEU A 307 3.41 22.71 -8.52
CA LEU A 307 3.71 23.23 -7.18
C LEU A 307 3.29 24.71 -7.04
N SER A 308 3.59 25.52 -8.04
CA SER A 308 3.20 26.92 -8.04
C SER A 308 1.68 27.10 -8.10
N ALA A 309 1.00 26.34 -8.95
CA ALA A 309 -0.47 26.37 -9.08
C ALA A 309 -1.20 25.90 -7.81
N THR A 310 -0.55 25.05 -7.00
CA THR A 310 -1.09 24.58 -5.71
C THR A 310 -0.55 25.36 -4.50
N ALA A 311 -0.13 26.61 -4.69
CA ALA A 311 0.36 27.55 -3.68
C ALA A 311 1.65 27.06 -2.93
N ARG A 312 2.47 26.22 -3.60
CA ARG A 312 3.72 25.70 -3.06
C ARG A 312 4.97 26.24 -3.77
N GLY A 313 4.92 27.50 -4.26
CA GLY A 313 6.03 28.18 -4.95
C GLY A 313 7.33 28.19 -4.14
N HIS A 314 7.25 28.30 -2.80
CA HIS A 314 8.43 28.22 -1.92
C HIS A 314 9.21 26.89 -2.02
N VAL A 315 8.53 25.78 -2.36
CA VAL A 315 9.20 24.50 -2.64
C VAL A 315 10.00 24.60 -3.94
N VAL A 316 9.47 25.29 -4.95
CA VAL A 316 10.14 25.55 -6.22
C VAL A 316 11.42 26.39 -5.98
N GLU A 317 11.28 27.46 -5.18
CA GLU A 317 12.43 28.32 -4.82
C GLU A 317 13.54 27.53 -4.12
N ALA A 318 13.18 26.58 -3.24
CA ALA A 318 14.14 25.73 -2.54
C ALA A 318 14.72 24.62 -3.45
N ALA A 319 13.94 24.06 -4.37
CA ALA A 319 14.33 22.95 -5.23
C ALA A 319 15.28 23.37 -6.38
N ASN A 320 15.01 24.52 -7.00
CA ASN A 320 15.78 24.98 -8.17
C ASN A 320 17.30 25.03 -7.94
N PRO A 321 17.82 25.55 -6.82
CA PRO A 321 19.27 25.61 -6.59
C PRO A 321 19.95 24.24 -6.41
N VAL A 322 19.18 23.20 -6.08
CA VAL A 322 19.70 21.86 -5.78
C VAL A 322 19.26 20.81 -6.80
N LYS A 323 18.64 21.23 -7.90
CA LYS A 323 18.08 20.35 -8.96
C LYS A 323 19.12 19.30 -9.39
N ASP A 324 20.26 19.72 -9.89
CA ASP A 324 21.27 18.82 -10.45
C ASP A 324 22.01 18.00 -9.37
N LEU A 325 22.12 18.55 -8.17
CA LEU A 325 22.82 17.88 -7.08
C LEU A 325 22.00 16.76 -6.45
N LEU A 326 20.68 16.96 -6.29
CA LEU A 326 19.84 16.11 -5.45
C LEU A 326 18.58 15.56 -6.16
N LEU A 327 17.97 16.31 -7.09
CA LEU A 327 16.63 16.06 -7.62
C LEU A 327 16.62 15.48 -9.04
N THR A 328 17.79 15.16 -9.57
CA THR A 328 18.01 14.44 -10.83
C THR A 328 19.11 13.40 -10.64
N ALA A 329 19.16 12.40 -11.50
CA ALA A 329 20.23 11.41 -11.47
C ALA A 329 21.59 12.02 -11.81
N ASP A 330 22.68 11.46 -11.29
CA ASP A 330 24.04 11.88 -11.69
C ASP A 330 24.30 11.46 -13.14
N LYS A 331 25.08 12.26 -13.86
CA LYS A 331 25.50 11.91 -15.20
C LYS A 331 26.32 10.61 -15.18
N GLY A 332 25.97 9.65 -16.03
CA GLY A 332 26.59 8.32 -16.10
C GLY A 332 26.00 7.32 -15.08
N SER A 333 24.93 7.67 -14.41
CA SER A 333 24.23 6.74 -13.50
C SER A 333 23.47 5.63 -14.23
N GLU A 334 23.29 5.75 -15.54
CA GLU A 334 22.60 4.75 -16.38
C GLU A 334 23.30 3.39 -16.34
N GLU A 335 24.62 3.36 -16.11
CA GLU A 335 25.39 2.13 -15.95
C GLU A 335 25.06 1.38 -14.62
N TYR A 336 24.37 2.04 -13.71
CA TYR A 336 24.01 1.51 -12.38
C TYR A 336 22.54 1.09 -12.26
N TYR A 337 21.77 1.13 -13.34
CA TYR A 337 20.48 0.45 -13.36
C TYR A 337 20.69 -1.07 -13.44
N ASP A 338 19.91 -1.82 -12.67
CA ASP A 338 19.94 -3.30 -12.73
C ASP A 338 19.30 -3.82 -14.03
N GLU A 339 18.42 -3.01 -14.65
CA GLU A 339 17.73 -3.29 -15.90
C GLU A 339 17.32 -1.97 -16.56
N ILE A 340 17.33 -1.90 -17.88
CA ILE A 340 16.86 -0.74 -18.65
C ILE A 340 15.76 -1.18 -19.63
N ILE A 341 14.62 -0.48 -19.58
CA ILE A 341 13.50 -0.64 -20.52
C ILE A 341 13.37 0.65 -21.32
N LYS A 342 13.19 0.53 -22.64
CA LYS A 342 13.05 1.67 -23.55
C LYS A 342 11.64 1.74 -24.12
N ILE A 343 11.03 2.92 -24.04
CA ILE A 343 9.70 3.18 -24.60
C ILE A 343 9.79 4.45 -25.47
N ASP A 344 9.54 4.28 -26.77
CA ASP A 344 9.38 5.38 -27.72
C ASP A 344 7.91 5.83 -27.71
N LEU A 345 7.65 7.04 -27.21
CA LEU A 345 6.32 7.62 -27.11
C LEU A 345 5.69 7.93 -28.47
N ASN A 346 6.53 8.17 -29.53
CA ASN A 346 6.00 8.44 -30.87
C ASN A 346 5.29 7.23 -31.48
N THR A 347 5.64 6.02 -31.05
CA THR A 347 5.11 4.76 -31.57
C THR A 347 4.16 4.06 -30.61
N LEU A 348 3.90 4.67 -29.45
CA LEU A 348 3.02 4.09 -28.43
C LEU A 348 1.57 4.10 -28.92
N GLU A 349 0.94 2.94 -28.98
CA GLU A 349 -0.50 2.82 -29.19
C GLU A 349 -1.25 2.93 -27.85
N PRO A 350 -2.53 3.38 -27.87
CA PRO A 350 -3.41 3.20 -26.72
C PRO A 350 -3.55 1.73 -26.32
N HIS A 351 -3.65 1.48 -24.99
CA HIS A 351 -3.74 0.13 -24.44
C HIS A 351 -5.01 -0.05 -23.61
N VAL A 352 -5.55 -1.25 -23.66
CA VAL A 352 -6.61 -1.73 -22.75
C VAL A 352 -6.09 -2.99 -22.06
N ASN A 353 -5.94 -2.94 -20.76
CA ASN A 353 -5.41 -4.05 -19.97
C ASN A 353 -6.54 -4.81 -19.26
N GLY A 354 -6.48 -6.12 -19.32
CA GLY A 354 -7.47 -7.02 -18.71
C GLY A 354 -8.10 -8.00 -19.71
N PRO A 355 -9.09 -8.78 -19.23
CA PRO A 355 -9.69 -8.72 -17.89
C PRO A 355 -8.88 -9.48 -16.82
N PHE A 356 -9.30 -9.37 -15.55
CA PHE A 356 -8.86 -10.13 -14.38
C PHE A 356 -7.42 -9.90 -13.90
N THR A 357 -6.57 -9.26 -14.68
CA THR A 357 -5.20 -8.92 -14.32
C THR A 357 -4.74 -7.66 -15.06
N PRO A 358 -3.98 -6.76 -14.41
CA PRO A 358 -3.54 -5.50 -15.03
C PRO A 358 -2.38 -5.66 -16.02
N ASP A 359 -1.76 -6.83 -16.09
CA ASP A 359 -0.63 -7.12 -17.00
C ASP A 359 -1.04 -7.78 -18.34
N LEU A 360 -2.32 -8.14 -18.49
CA LEU A 360 -2.84 -8.60 -19.78
C LEU A 360 -3.09 -7.39 -20.69
N ALA A 361 -2.04 -6.92 -21.34
CA ALA A 361 -2.02 -5.68 -22.11
C ALA A 361 -2.38 -5.91 -23.59
N HIS A 362 -3.40 -5.18 -24.06
CA HIS A 362 -3.83 -5.21 -25.47
C HIS A 362 -3.66 -3.82 -26.09
N PRO A 363 -2.78 -3.66 -27.09
CA PRO A 363 -2.83 -2.49 -27.95
C PRO A 363 -4.23 -2.36 -28.57
N ILE A 364 -4.75 -1.15 -28.69
CA ILE A 364 -6.12 -0.90 -29.17
C ILE A 364 -6.39 -1.53 -30.54
N SER A 365 -5.37 -1.62 -31.39
CA SER A 365 -5.42 -2.27 -32.71
C SER A 365 -5.68 -3.78 -32.64
N LYS A 366 -5.49 -4.42 -31.48
CA LYS A 366 -5.66 -5.87 -31.26
C LYS A 366 -6.86 -6.21 -30.36
N LEU A 367 -7.47 -5.22 -29.72
CA LEU A 367 -8.52 -5.45 -28.72
C LEU A 367 -9.74 -6.19 -29.30
N ALA A 368 -10.26 -5.76 -30.46
CA ALA A 368 -11.41 -6.39 -31.08
C ALA A 368 -11.19 -7.88 -31.39
N THR A 369 -9.99 -8.24 -31.81
CA THR A 369 -9.61 -9.64 -32.03
C THR A 369 -9.59 -10.42 -30.72
N ALA A 370 -8.98 -9.84 -29.67
CA ALA A 370 -8.92 -10.49 -28.35
C ALA A 370 -10.31 -10.70 -27.74
N VAL A 371 -11.22 -9.73 -27.88
CA VAL A 371 -12.63 -9.84 -27.43
C VAL A 371 -13.33 -11.02 -28.10
N ALA A 372 -13.18 -11.15 -29.43
CA ALA A 372 -13.82 -12.20 -30.20
C ALA A 372 -13.24 -13.60 -29.90
N GLU A 373 -11.90 -13.72 -29.80
CA GLU A 373 -11.22 -14.99 -29.56
C GLU A 373 -11.46 -15.52 -28.13
N SER A 374 -11.65 -14.62 -27.16
CA SER A 374 -11.83 -14.98 -25.75
C SER A 374 -13.30 -15.04 -25.31
N ASP A 375 -14.26 -14.78 -26.19
CA ASP A 375 -15.71 -14.73 -25.89
C ASP A 375 -16.05 -13.83 -24.70
N TRP A 376 -15.43 -12.64 -24.63
CA TRP A 376 -15.73 -11.69 -23.57
C TRP A 376 -17.06 -10.99 -23.83
N PRO A 377 -17.85 -10.66 -22.78
CA PRO A 377 -19.09 -9.89 -22.95
C PRO A 377 -18.81 -8.55 -23.65
N MET A 378 -19.34 -8.42 -24.88
CA MET A 378 -19.05 -7.26 -25.75
C MET A 378 -19.70 -5.97 -25.27
N ASN A 379 -20.92 -6.06 -24.74
CA ASN A 379 -21.65 -4.89 -24.26
C ASN A 379 -21.10 -4.44 -22.92
N LEU A 380 -20.85 -3.15 -22.77
CA LEU A 380 -20.39 -2.55 -21.52
C LEU A 380 -21.58 -2.29 -20.58
N SER A 381 -21.51 -2.82 -19.37
CA SER A 381 -22.48 -2.54 -18.31
C SER A 381 -22.22 -1.20 -17.64
N HIS A 382 -20.93 -0.83 -17.43
CA HIS A 382 -20.53 0.46 -16.88
C HIS A 382 -19.19 0.91 -17.45
N ALA A 383 -19.01 2.23 -17.47
CA ALA A 383 -17.77 2.91 -17.76
C ALA A 383 -17.46 3.89 -16.61
N MET A 384 -16.21 3.92 -16.14
CA MET A 384 -15.85 4.63 -14.92
C MET A 384 -14.56 5.45 -15.09
N VAL A 385 -14.63 6.76 -14.85
CA VAL A 385 -13.47 7.66 -14.81
C VAL A 385 -13.22 8.12 -13.38
N GLY A 386 -11.98 8.02 -12.91
CA GLY A 386 -11.65 8.46 -11.56
C GLY A 386 -10.56 7.62 -10.89
N SER A 387 -10.72 7.39 -9.60
CA SER A 387 -9.75 6.86 -8.65
C SER A 387 -8.53 7.79 -8.50
N CYS A 388 -7.57 7.44 -7.65
CA CYS A 388 -6.32 8.21 -7.53
C CYS A 388 -5.46 8.23 -8.80
N THR A 389 -5.76 7.37 -9.76
CA THR A 389 -4.97 7.22 -10.98
C THR A 389 -5.29 8.26 -12.03
N ASN A 390 -6.57 8.43 -12.35
CA ASN A 390 -7.05 9.34 -13.41
C ASN A 390 -8.30 10.11 -12.97
N SER A 391 -8.08 11.05 -12.08
CA SER A 391 -9.13 11.91 -11.52
C SER A 391 -8.67 13.36 -11.40
N SER A 392 -7.60 13.73 -12.11
CA SER A 392 -7.10 15.10 -12.17
C SER A 392 -8.06 16.02 -12.92
N PHE A 393 -7.84 17.33 -12.79
CA PHE A 393 -8.57 18.33 -13.57
C PHE A 393 -8.43 18.07 -15.08
N GLU A 394 -7.22 17.72 -15.55
CA GLU A 394 -6.95 17.41 -16.96
C GLU A 394 -7.73 16.17 -17.43
N ASP A 395 -7.78 15.10 -16.61
CA ASP A 395 -8.53 13.88 -16.96
C ASP A 395 -10.02 14.16 -17.13
N LEU A 396 -10.60 14.97 -16.24
CA LEU A 396 -12.01 15.36 -16.31
C LEU A 396 -12.29 16.29 -17.50
N ASP A 397 -11.35 17.19 -17.82
CA ASP A 397 -11.48 18.08 -18.99
C ASP A 397 -11.38 17.31 -20.30
N LYS A 398 -10.52 16.29 -20.41
CA LYS A 398 -10.47 15.39 -21.58
C LYS A 398 -11.81 14.67 -21.78
N ALA A 399 -12.42 14.17 -20.70
CA ALA A 399 -13.76 13.57 -20.78
C ALA A 399 -14.80 14.57 -21.26
N ARG A 400 -14.82 15.81 -20.71
CA ARG A 400 -15.70 16.90 -21.15
C ARG A 400 -15.53 17.23 -22.63
N GLN A 401 -14.29 17.30 -23.13
CA GLN A 401 -14.04 17.60 -24.55
C GLN A 401 -14.70 16.58 -25.47
N LEU A 402 -14.69 15.29 -25.10
CA LEU A 402 -15.38 14.23 -25.85
C LEU A 402 -16.90 14.35 -25.73
N VAL A 403 -17.43 14.74 -24.57
CA VAL A 403 -18.85 15.05 -24.38
C VAL A 403 -19.26 16.19 -25.33
N ASN A 404 -18.46 17.24 -25.45
CA ASN A 404 -18.75 18.35 -26.31
C ASN A 404 -18.71 17.97 -27.81
N GLN A 405 -17.79 17.08 -28.23
CA GLN A 405 -17.76 16.52 -29.59
C GLN A 405 -19.06 15.73 -29.88
N ALA A 406 -19.46 14.87 -28.94
CA ALA A 406 -20.66 14.04 -29.06
C ALA A 406 -21.92 14.92 -29.14
N ARG A 407 -22.04 15.94 -28.27
CA ARG A 407 -23.14 16.91 -28.23
C ARG A 407 -23.23 17.70 -29.55
N ALA A 408 -22.13 18.15 -30.11
CA ALA A 408 -22.08 18.86 -31.39
C ALA A 408 -22.55 17.99 -32.56
N ALA A 409 -22.39 16.67 -32.49
CA ALA A 409 -22.89 15.71 -33.46
C ALA A 409 -24.33 15.26 -33.19
N GLY A 410 -24.99 15.76 -32.12
CA GLY A 410 -26.38 15.39 -31.77
C GLY A 410 -26.51 14.25 -30.79
N ILE A 411 -25.41 13.70 -30.26
CA ILE A 411 -25.42 12.63 -29.23
C ILE A 411 -25.39 13.33 -27.84
N THR A 412 -26.51 13.33 -27.13
CA THR A 412 -26.66 14.07 -25.86
C THR A 412 -26.44 13.23 -24.63
N LYS A 413 -26.40 11.88 -24.76
CA LYS A 413 -26.25 10.96 -23.61
C LYS A 413 -25.24 9.84 -23.93
N PHE A 414 -24.57 9.39 -22.89
CA PHE A 414 -23.80 8.15 -22.97
C PHE A 414 -24.72 6.96 -23.26
N LYS A 415 -24.21 6.00 -24.00
CA LYS A 415 -24.91 4.73 -24.24
C LYS A 415 -24.73 3.76 -23.08
N THR A 416 -23.62 3.84 -22.39
CA THR A 416 -23.28 3.04 -21.20
C THR A 416 -23.40 3.91 -19.95
N PRO A 417 -23.95 3.42 -18.82
CA PRO A 417 -23.89 4.11 -17.53
C PRO A 417 -22.46 4.59 -17.24
N PHE A 418 -22.31 5.87 -16.90
CA PHE A 418 -21.02 6.51 -16.76
C PHE A 418 -20.85 7.09 -15.36
N LEU A 419 -19.81 6.62 -14.65
CA LEU A 419 -19.50 7.04 -13.29
C LEU A 419 -18.23 7.91 -13.29
N VAL A 420 -18.25 8.99 -12.52
CA VAL A 420 -17.10 9.91 -12.41
C VAL A 420 -16.79 10.18 -10.95
N SER A 421 -15.55 9.91 -10.54
CA SER A 421 -15.05 10.21 -9.18
C SER A 421 -13.95 11.27 -9.28
N PRO A 422 -14.20 12.54 -8.92
CA PRO A 422 -13.13 13.52 -8.78
C PRO A 422 -12.12 13.11 -7.70
N GLY A 423 -10.83 13.42 -7.89
CA GLY A 423 -9.78 12.93 -7.01
C GLY A 423 -9.76 13.58 -5.61
N SER A 424 -10.22 14.83 -5.51
CA SER A 424 -10.27 15.58 -4.27
C SER A 424 -11.39 16.60 -4.28
N GLU A 425 -11.69 17.17 -3.12
CA GLU A 425 -12.61 18.29 -2.99
C GLU A 425 -12.13 19.51 -3.79
N ARG A 426 -10.83 19.76 -3.83
CA ARG A 426 -10.24 20.84 -4.65
C ARG A 426 -10.50 20.60 -6.13
N ILE A 427 -10.26 19.39 -6.64
CA ILE A 427 -10.53 19.06 -8.05
C ILE A 427 -12.04 19.12 -8.32
N ARG A 428 -12.88 18.60 -7.43
CA ARG A 428 -14.34 18.66 -7.57
C ARG A 428 -14.84 20.11 -7.69
N ALA A 429 -14.46 20.97 -6.75
CA ALA A 429 -14.90 22.36 -6.73
C ALA A 429 -14.37 23.14 -7.95
N THR A 430 -13.11 22.87 -8.37
CA THR A 430 -12.52 23.50 -9.56
C THR A 430 -13.23 23.06 -10.85
N ALA A 431 -13.51 21.75 -10.98
CA ALA A 431 -14.22 21.20 -12.14
C ALA A 431 -15.69 21.65 -12.20
N GLU A 432 -16.33 21.83 -11.04
CA GLU A 432 -17.67 22.38 -10.93
C GLU A 432 -17.70 23.87 -11.42
N GLU A 433 -16.78 24.68 -10.91
CA GLU A 433 -16.64 26.10 -11.30
C GLU A 433 -16.32 26.25 -12.80
N ALA A 434 -15.51 25.33 -13.35
CA ALA A 434 -15.22 25.27 -14.78
C ALA A 434 -16.38 24.70 -15.64
N GLY A 435 -17.50 24.29 -15.04
CA GLY A 435 -18.66 23.70 -15.73
C GLY A 435 -18.44 22.27 -16.22
N ILE A 436 -17.29 21.65 -15.89
CA ILE A 436 -16.94 20.30 -16.36
C ILE A 436 -17.90 19.24 -15.80
N LEU A 437 -18.18 19.29 -14.49
CA LEU A 437 -19.08 18.31 -13.86
C LEU A 437 -20.49 18.43 -14.42
N LYS A 438 -20.98 19.66 -14.64
CA LYS A 438 -22.29 19.88 -15.24
C LYS A 438 -22.38 19.29 -16.65
N ASP A 439 -21.39 19.48 -17.50
CA ASP A 439 -21.37 18.92 -18.86
C ASP A 439 -21.44 17.41 -18.86
N LEU A 440 -20.71 16.76 -17.92
CA LEU A 440 -20.72 15.31 -17.73
C LEU A 440 -22.09 14.81 -17.23
N GLU A 441 -22.69 15.48 -16.23
CA GLU A 441 -24.02 15.15 -15.69
C GLU A 441 -25.12 15.35 -16.76
N ASP A 442 -25.04 16.43 -17.53
CA ASP A 442 -25.93 16.68 -18.64
C ASP A 442 -25.85 15.59 -19.73
N ALA A 443 -24.70 14.93 -19.87
CA ALA A 443 -24.49 13.76 -20.72
C ALA A 443 -24.94 12.44 -20.06
N GLY A 444 -25.35 12.44 -18.79
CA GLY A 444 -25.85 11.30 -18.06
C GLY A 444 -24.83 10.61 -17.13
N ALA A 445 -23.74 11.29 -16.81
CA ALA A 445 -22.80 10.79 -15.79
C ALA A 445 -23.40 10.91 -14.39
N MET A 446 -23.06 9.95 -13.51
CA MET A 446 -23.27 10.04 -12.08
C MET A 446 -21.96 10.46 -11.43
N ILE A 447 -21.95 11.57 -10.71
CA ILE A 447 -20.79 12.03 -9.95
C ILE A 447 -20.78 11.33 -8.60
N LEU A 448 -19.70 10.59 -8.33
CA LEU A 448 -19.45 9.90 -7.07
C LEU A 448 -18.66 10.79 -6.10
N SER A 449 -18.62 10.41 -4.83
CA SER A 449 -17.78 11.05 -3.84
C SER A 449 -16.29 10.94 -4.20
N SER A 450 -15.50 11.93 -3.79
CA SER A 450 -14.03 11.92 -3.90
C SER A 450 -13.43 10.89 -2.91
N SER A 451 -13.54 9.62 -3.25
CA SER A 451 -13.16 8.47 -2.42
C SER A 451 -12.66 7.31 -3.28
N CYS A 452 -12.10 6.28 -2.66
CA CYS A 452 -11.66 5.09 -3.39
C CYS A 452 -12.82 4.27 -3.98
N GLY A 453 -14.02 4.28 -3.38
CA GLY A 453 -15.26 3.74 -3.91
C GLY A 453 -15.12 2.41 -4.67
N PRO A 454 -15.57 2.35 -5.94
CA PRO A 454 -15.51 1.12 -6.73
C PRO A 454 -14.09 0.56 -6.92
N CYS A 455 -13.06 1.42 -6.90
CA CYS A 455 -11.67 0.99 -7.08
C CYS A 455 -11.19 0.01 -5.99
N VAL A 456 -11.72 0.11 -4.76
CA VAL A 456 -11.38 -0.78 -3.64
C VAL A 456 -12.45 -1.85 -3.36
N GLY A 457 -13.47 -1.94 -4.21
CA GLY A 457 -14.57 -2.87 -4.02
C GLY A 457 -15.70 -2.33 -3.14
N SER A 458 -15.69 -1.04 -2.84
CA SER A 458 -16.75 -0.33 -2.12
C SER A 458 -17.80 0.20 -3.11
N TRP A 459 -18.44 -0.73 -3.85
CA TRP A 459 -19.46 -0.42 -4.85
C TRP A 459 -20.66 -1.38 -4.70
N ASP A 460 -21.80 -0.80 -4.33
CA ASP A 460 -23.07 -1.55 -4.18
C ASP A 460 -23.94 -1.37 -5.43
N ARG A 461 -23.59 -2.09 -6.50
CA ARG A 461 -24.34 -2.09 -7.76
C ARG A 461 -25.53 -3.06 -7.74
N LYS A 462 -26.62 -2.66 -8.41
CA LYS A 462 -27.88 -3.42 -8.42
C LYS A 462 -28.30 -3.93 -9.81
N ASP A 463 -27.55 -3.61 -10.85
CA ASP A 463 -27.86 -3.88 -12.24
C ASP A 463 -27.45 -5.28 -12.74
N VAL A 464 -26.66 -6.01 -11.97
CA VAL A 464 -26.24 -7.38 -12.27
C VAL A 464 -26.49 -8.33 -11.10
N ASP A 465 -26.74 -9.58 -11.37
CA ASP A 465 -26.83 -10.62 -10.34
C ASP A 465 -25.43 -11.06 -9.89
N VAL A 466 -24.89 -10.34 -8.89
CA VAL A 466 -23.57 -10.65 -8.30
C VAL A 466 -23.54 -12.03 -7.67
N ARG A 467 -24.63 -12.46 -7.02
CA ARG A 467 -24.72 -13.77 -6.35
C ARG A 467 -24.81 -14.91 -7.37
N GLY A 468 -25.53 -14.70 -8.46
CA GLY A 468 -25.61 -15.61 -9.60
C GLY A 468 -24.37 -15.60 -10.49
N LYS A 469 -23.38 -14.73 -10.20
CA LYS A 469 -22.15 -14.57 -10.98
C LYS A 469 -22.45 -14.25 -12.45
N GLU A 470 -23.34 -13.30 -12.68
CA GLU A 470 -23.70 -12.85 -14.03
C GLU A 470 -22.48 -12.25 -14.74
N LYS A 471 -22.18 -12.77 -15.94
CA LYS A 471 -21.09 -12.26 -16.78
C LYS A 471 -21.42 -10.88 -17.34
N ASN A 472 -20.53 -9.94 -17.16
CA ASN A 472 -20.66 -8.60 -17.71
C ASN A 472 -19.28 -7.97 -17.91
N SER A 473 -19.19 -6.89 -18.69
CA SER A 473 -17.94 -6.13 -18.90
C SER A 473 -18.07 -4.73 -18.35
N VAL A 474 -17.03 -4.29 -17.62
CA VAL A 474 -16.85 -2.91 -17.17
C VAL A 474 -15.52 -2.37 -17.68
N ILE A 475 -15.47 -1.07 -18.01
CA ILE A 475 -14.23 -0.41 -18.41
C ILE A 475 -13.97 0.80 -17.51
N SER A 476 -12.74 0.99 -17.08
CA SER A 476 -12.41 2.06 -16.14
C SER A 476 -11.03 2.66 -16.40
N SER A 477 -10.82 3.88 -15.91
CA SER A 477 -9.51 4.51 -15.83
C SER A 477 -8.80 4.19 -14.49
N TYR A 478 -9.32 3.27 -13.72
CA TYR A 478 -8.76 2.87 -12.42
C TYR A 478 -7.41 2.17 -12.57
N ASN A 479 -6.87 1.65 -11.47
CA ASN A 479 -5.55 1.01 -11.46
C ASN A 479 -5.62 -0.52 -11.43
N ARG A 480 -6.70 -1.13 -10.93
CA ARG A 480 -6.85 -2.58 -10.68
C ARG A 480 -8.07 -3.16 -11.35
N ASN A 481 -7.93 -4.42 -11.77
CA ASN A 481 -9.01 -5.17 -12.42
C ASN A 481 -8.97 -6.67 -12.07
N PHE A 482 -8.42 -7.02 -10.89
CA PHE A 482 -8.42 -8.40 -10.43
C PHE A 482 -9.84 -8.95 -10.25
N VAL A 483 -9.96 -10.26 -10.22
CA VAL A 483 -11.24 -10.97 -10.08
C VAL A 483 -12.04 -10.42 -8.90
N GLY A 484 -13.29 -10.02 -9.15
CA GLY A 484 -14.20 -9.49 -8.14
C GLY A 484 -13.82 -8.12 -7.54
N ARG A 485 -12.85 -7.40 -8.13
CA ARG A 485 -12.26 -6.21 -7.52
C ARG A 485 -13.23 -5.06 -7.30
N HIS A 486 -14.14 -4.78 -8.24
CA HIS A 486 -14.98 -3.58 -8.19
C HIS A 486 -16.31 -3.82 -7.45
N ASP A 487 -16.98 -4.93 -7.76
CA ASP A 487 -18.35 -5.24 -7.36
C ASP A 487 -18.50 -6.56 -6.63
N SER A 488 -17.40 -7.20 -6.25
CA SER A 488 -17.34 -8.54 -5.63
C SER A 488 -17.90 -9.68 -6.52
N ASN A 489 -18.23 -9.42 -7.79
CA ASN A 489 -18.65 -10.44 -8.74
C ASN A 489 -17.42 -11.02 -9.48
N PRO A 490 -17.07 -12.30 -9.26
CA PRO A 490 -15.92 -12.92 -9.93
C PRO A 490 -16.10 -13.08 -11.45
N ALA A 491 -17.33 -12.91 -11.96
CA ALA A 491 -17.65 -13.00 -13.39
C ALA A 491 -17.65 -11.63 -14.10
N THR A 492 -17.41 -10.54 -13.39
CA THR A 492 -17.23 -9.20 -13.99
C THR A 492 -15.87 -9.12 -14.69
N HIS A 493 -15.90 -8.97 -16.01
CA HIS A 493 -14.73 -8.74 -16.85
C HIS A 493 -14.37 -7.25 -16.77
N SER A 494 -13.40 -6.92 -15.95
CA SER A 494 -12.97 -5.55 -15.72
C SER A 494 -11.74 -5.22 -16.56
N PHE A 495 -11.82 -4.08 -17.29
CA PHE A 495 -10.76 -3.57 -18.16
C PHE A 495 -10.28 -2.21 -17.67
N VAL A 496 -9.00 -1.95 -17.86
CA VAL A 496 -8.33 -0.72 -17.45
C VAL A 496 -7.71 -0.03 -18.67
N THR A 497 -8.00 1.26 -18.83
CA THR A 497 -7.46 2.08 -19.92
C THR A 497 -7.45 3.57 -19.52
N SER A 498 -7.14 4.47 -20.46
CA SER A 498 -7.12 5.91 -20.21
C SER A 498 -8.54 6.51 -20.07
N PRO A 499 -8.72 7.65 -19.38
CA PRO A 499 -10.02 8.28 -19.21
C PRO A 499 -10.66 8.71 -20.53
N GLU A 500 -9.87 9.17 -21.51
CA GLU A 500 -10.36 9.51 -22.85
C GLU A 500 -10.89 8.27 -23.58
N LEU A 501 -10.21 7.13 -23.49
CA LEU A 501 -10.71 5.88 -24.08
C LEU A 501 -11.97 5.40 -23.34
N VAL A 502 -12.00 5.41 -22.01
CA VAL A 502 -13.20 5.07 -21.23
C VAL A 502 -14.41 5.89 -21.68
N THR A 503 -14.21 7.19 -21.89
CA THR A 503 -15.28 8.09 -22.36
C THR A 503 -15.74 7.76 -23.79
N ALA A 504 -14.81 7.47 -24.69
CA ALA A 504 -15.13 7.05 -26.05
C ALA A 504 -15.90 5.70 -26.07
N PHE A 505 -15.46 4.73 -25.27
CA PHE A 505 -16.14 3.45 -25.10
C PHE A 505 -17.56 3.61 -24.51
N ALA A 506 -17.75 4.56 -23.59
CA ALA A 506 -19.06 4.83 -23.01
C ALA A 506 -20.09 5.31 -24.06
N TYR A 507 -19.64 6.09 -25.05
CA TYR A 507 -20.48 6.49 -26.18
C TYR A 507 -20.72 5.35 -27.16
N ALA A 508 -19.71 4.51 -27.42
CA ALA A 508 -19.83 3.35 -28.30
C ALA A 508 -20.70 2.22 -27.71
N GLY A 509 -20.63 2.01 -26.38
CA GLY A 509 -21.38 1.01 -25.64
C GLY A 509 -20.85 -0.42 -25.81
N ARG A 510 -19.69 -0.63 -26.44
CA ARG A 510 -19.14 -1.93 -26.81
C ARG A 510 -17.63 -1.97 -26.65
N LEU A 511 -17.11 -3.12 -26.21
CA LEU A 511 -15.70 -3.33 -25.87
C LEU A 511 -14.76 -3.43 -27.08
N ASP A 512 -15.26 -3.81 -28.24
CA ASP A 512 -14.47 -3.98 -29.48
C ASP A 512 -14.32 -2.67 -30.31
N PHE A 513 -14.73 -1.53 -29.75
CA PHE A 513 -14.63 -0.22 -30.40
C PHE A 513 -13.18 0.29 -30.41
N ASN A 514 -12.73 0.78 -31.57
CA ASN A 514 -11.43 1.43 -31.71
C ASN A 514 -11.61 2.90 -32.15
N PRO A 515 -11.42 3.89 -31.27
CA PRO A 515 -11.65 5.30 -31.58
C PRO A 515 -10.68 5.85 -32.63
N VAL A 516 -9.58 5.15 -32.94
CA VAL A 516 -8.62 5.55 -33.98
C VAL A 516 -9.20 5.30 -35.38
N THR A 517 -10.00 4.24 -35.55
CA THR A 517 -10.51 3.79 -36.87
C THR A 517 -12.02 3.89 -36.99
N ASP A 518 -12.75 3.71 -35.88
CA ASP A 518 -14.20 3.53 -35.91
C ASP A 518 -14.96 4.86 -35.74
N SER A 519 -16.24 4.82 -36.08
CA SER A 519 -17.17 5.92 -35.91
C SER A 519 -18.39 5.46 -35.10
N ILE A 520 -19.01 6.37 -34.37
CA ILE A 520 -20.24 6.15 -33.61
C ILE A 520 -21.43 6.52 -34.50
N SER A 521 -22.38 5.60 -34.66
CA SER A 521 -23.58 5.86 -35.44
C SER A 521 -24.45 6.95 -34.79
N VAL A 522 -24.91 7.91 -35.58
CA VAL A 522 -25.80 8.99 -35.17
C VAL A 522 -27.07 8.88 -35.95
N GLU A 523 -28.22 8.79 -35.28
CA GLU A 523 -29.50 8.65 -35.91
C GLU A 523 -29.81 9.93 -36.78
N GLY A 524 -30.11 9.72 -38.06
CA GLY A 524 -30.43 10.82 -38.97
C GLY A 524 -29.26 11.73 -39.38
N SER A 525 -28.03 11.40 -39.04
CA SER A 525 -26.84 12.22 -39.31
C SER A 525 -25.65 11.37 -39.75
N GLN A 526 -24.55 12.05 -40.15
CA GLN A 526 -23.30 11.37 -40.45
C GLN A 526 -22.72 10.72 -39.18
N PRO A 527 -22.08 9.53 -39.29
CA PRO A 527 -21.42 8.91 -38.17
C PRO A 527 -20.36 9.82 -37.53
N LEU A 528 -20.33 9.90 -36.22
CA LEU A 528 -19.37 10.70 -35.47
C LEU A 528 -18.04 9.94 -35.38
N ARG A 529 -16.97 10.53 -35.90
CA ARG A 529 -15.60 10.13 -35.61
C ARG A 529 -15.05 11.07 -34.53
N LEU A 530 -14.82 10.54 -33.36
CA LEU A 530 -14.20 11.29 -32.25
C LEU A 530 -12.75 11.65 -32.57
N THR A 531 -12.31 12.81 -32.13
CA THR A 531 -10.91 13.25 -32.22
C THR A 531 -10.27 13.21 -30.83
N PRO A 532 -8.94 12.90 -30.74
CA PRO A 532 -8.24 12.87 -29.46
C PRO A 532 -8.40 14.19 -28.69
N PRO A 533 -8.81 14.16 -27.43
CA PRO A 533 -8.86 15.37 -26.61
C PRO A 533 -7.45 15.77 -26.16
N VAL A 534 -7.18 17.06 -26.05
CA VAL A 534 -5.89 17.56 -25.57
C VAL A 534 -5.90 17.69 -24.03
N GLY A 535 -7.02 18.11 -23.46
CA GLY A 535 -7.15 18.43 -22.03
C GLY A 535 -6.45 19.77 -21.68
N GLN A 536 -6.80 20.30 -20.55
CA GLN A 536 -6.12 21.45 -19.95
C GLN A 536 -5.31 20.94 -18.75
N GLU A 537 -3.97 20.99 -18.84
CA GLU A 537 -3.06 20.45 -17.79
C GLU A 537 -3.37 21.04 -16.40
N LEU A 538 -3.53 22.37 -16.33
CA LEU A 538 -3.82 23.09 -15.09
C LEU A 538 -4.99 24.06 -15.30
N PRO A 539 -5.87 24.25 -14.30
CA PRO A 539 -6.87 25.31 -14.33
C PRO A 539 -6.19 26.68 -14.23
N GLY A 540 -6.93 27.76 -14.54
CA GLY A 540 -6.45 29.14 -14.32
C GLY A 540 -6.13 29.42 -12.84
N SER A 541 -6.92 28.81 -11.93
CA SER A 541 -6.70 28.76 -10.49
C SER A 541 -7.44 27.56 -9.92
N PHE A 542 -6.90 26.97 -8.85
CA PHE A 542 -7.61 25.92 -8.12
C PHE A 542 -8.58 26.54 -7.11
N ASN A 543 -9.83 26.09 -7.12
CA ASN A 543 -10.79 26.37 -6.06
C ASN A 543 -10.52 25.40 -4.89
N PRO A 544 -10.23 25.87 -3.66
CA PRO A 544 -9.93 25.00 -2.54
C PRO A 544 -11.11 24.10 -2.12
N GLY A 545 -12.34 24.45 -2.50
CA GLY A 545 -13.55 23.75 -2.06
C GLY A 545 -13.84 23.94 -0.56
N ALA A 546 -14.57 23.01 0.02
CA ALA A 546 -14.88 23.01 1.45
C ALA A 546 -13.65 22.65 2.29
N ASP A 547 -13.40 23.41 3.37
CA ASP A 547 -12.34 23.08 4.32
C ASP A 547 -12.74 21.83 5.15
N ARG A 548 -12.09 20.74 4.85
CA ARG A 548 -12.27 19.45 5.53
C ARG A 548 -11.02 18.98 6.27
N PHE A 549 -10.01 19.85 6.38
CA PHE A 549 -8.80 19.52 7.12
C PHE A 549 -8.93 19.91 8.59
N GLN A 550 -8.64 18.96 9.47
CA GLN A 550 -8.45 19.20 10.91
C GLN A 550 -6.96 19.32 11.18
N GLU A 551 -6.51 20.53 11.47
CA GLU A 551 -5.12 20.77 11.87
C GLU A 551 -4.80 20.07 13.20
N PRO A 552 -3.58 19.52 13.33
CA PRO A 552 -3.11 19.04 14.62
C PRO A 552 -2.90 20.22 15.57
N PRO A 553 -3.41 20.18 16.81
CA PRO A 553 -3.17 21.23 17.78
C PRO A 553 -1.69 21.29 18.17
N SER A 554 -1.22 22.46 18.56
CA SER A 554 0.16 22.64 19.09
C SER A 554 0.40 21.81 20.35
N ASP A 555 -0.62 21.70 21.23
CA ASP A 555 -0.65 20.84 22.40
C ASP A 555 -1.88 19.94 22.38
N GLY A 556 -1.64 18.62 22.28
CA GLY A 556 -2.67 17.59 22.31
C GLY A 556 -3.04 17.09 23.72
N SER A 557 -2.36 17.54 24.79
CA SER A 557 -2.52 17.01 26.16
C SER A 557 -3.94 17.17 26.70
N PHE A 558 -4.63 18.24 26.28
CA PHE A 558 -6.00 18.55 26.71
C PHE A 558 -7.09 17.70 26.05
N TYR A 559 -6.75 16.95 25.01
CA TYR A 559 -7.71 16.11 24.29
C TYR A 559 -7.69 14.68 24.80
N SER A 560 -8.87 14.08 24.85
CA SER A 560 -9.03 12.64 25.14
C SER A 560 -9.43 11.90 23.88
N VAL A 561 -8.94 10.67 23.75
CA VAL A 561 -9.37 9.77 22.67
C VAL A 561 -10.78 9.27 22.98
N ILE A 562 -11.67 9.32 21.99
CA ILE A 562 -13.07 8.89 22.13
C ILE A 562 -13.16 7.44 21.66
N ILE A 563 -13.47 6.53 22.57
CA ILE A 563 -13.79 5.12 22.31
C ILE A 563 -14.93 4.74 23.26
N ASP A 564 -16.02 4.20 22.71
CA ASP A 564 -17.06 3.59 23.54
C ASP A 564 -16.54 2.24 24.06
N VAL A 565 -16.58 2.05 25.38
CA VAL A 565 -16.15 0.80 26.02
C VAL A 565 -17.03 -0.41 25.64
N LYS A 566 -18.21 -0.17 25.09
CA LYS A 566 -19.12 -1.20 24.57
C LYS A 566 -19.05 -1.37 23.06
N SER A 567 -18.13 -0.67 22.39
CA SER A 567 -17.97 -0.80 20.95
C SER A 567 -17.68 -2.23 20.56
N ASP A 568 -18.31 -2.70 19.48
CA ASP A 568 -17.93 -3.95 18.80
C ASP A 568 -16.88 -3.75 17.69
N ARG A 569 -16.54 -2.49 17.38
CA ARG A 569 -15.63 -2.08 16.29
C ARG A 569 -14.28 -1.56 16.78
N LEU A 570 -14.21 -0.99 17.97
CA LEU A 570 -13.03 -0.32 18.54
C LEU A 570 -12.71 -0.88 19.94
N GLN A 571 -11.44 -1.19 20.17
CA GLN A 571 -10.94 -1.67 21.45
C GLN A 571 -9.54 -1.11 21.72
N LEU A 572 -9.36 -0.49 22.90
CA LEU A 572 -8.01 -0.14 23.36
C LEU A 572 -7.18 -1.41 23.52
N LEU A 573 -5.97 -1.38 22.97
CA LEU A 573 -5.06 -2.52 23.06
C LEU A 573 -4.36 -2.52 24.41
N GLU A 574 -4.38 -3.69 25.06
CA GLU A 574 -3.52 -3.95 26.21
C GLU A 574 -2.11 -4.38 25.73
N PRO A 575 -1.04 -3.92 26.37
CA PRO A 575 0.31 -4.36 26.06
C PRO A 575 0.44 -5.87 26.19
N PHE A 576 1.07 -6.52 25.22
CA PHE A 576 1.36 -7.94 25.31
C PHE A 576 2.32 -8.23 26.48
N PRO A 577 2.17 -9.38 27.16
CA PRO A 577 3.05 -9.73 28.27
C PRO A 577 4.50 -9.89 27.79
N ALA A 578 5.44 -9.39 28.59
CA ALA A 578 6.87 -9.58 28.37
C ALA A 578 7.24 -11.06 28.32
N TRP A 579 8.32 -11.37 27.61
CA TRP A 579 8.87 -12.72 27.57
C TRP A 579 9.27 -13.19 28.97
N LYS A 580 8.94 -14.42 29.30
CA LYS A 580 9.33 -15.05 30.55
C LYS A 580 10.08 -16.35 30.26
N SER A 581 11.01 -16.72 31.13
CA SER A 581 11.65 -18.03 31.07
C SER A 581 10.62 -19.16 31.05
N GLY A 582 10.82 -20.15 30.17
CA GLY A 582 9.87 -21.23 29.93
C GLY A 582 8.69 -20.87 29.00
N SER A 583 8.64 -19.65 28.44
CA SER A 583 7.56 -19.27 27.52
C SER A 583 7.47 -20.14 26.29
N ALA A 584 8.58 -20.72 25.83
CA ALA A 584 8.66 -21.60 24.67
C ALA A 584 8.85 -23.09 25.03
N SER A 585 8.52 -23.48 26.25
CA SER A 585 8.61 -24.86 26.71
C SER A 585 7.25 -25.53 26.66
N ASP A 586 7.24 -26.79 26.23
CA ASP A 586 6.06 -27.67 26.24
C ASP A 586 4.80 -27.08 25.57
N MET A 587 5.00 -26.40 24.41
CA MET A 587 3.93 -25.79 23.67
C MET A 587 3.11 -26.86 22.93
N GLU A 588 1.77 -26.73 22.96
CA GLU A 588 0.89 -27.53 22.12
C GLU A 588 1.03 -27.14 20.65
N LEU A 589 1.07 -28.11 19.75
CA LEU A 589 0.94 -27.89 18.32
C LEU A 589 -0.52 -27.60 17.98
N LEU A 590 -0.87 -26.32 17.79
CA LEU A 590 -2.24 -25.93 17.48
C LEU A 590 -2.68 -26.39 16.10
N MET A 591 -1.82 -26.19 15.09
CA MET A 591 -2.09 -26.58 13.70
C MET A 591 -0.79 -26.79 12.93
N LYS A 592 -0.75 -27.81 12.07
CA LYS A 592 0.23 -27.93 10.99
C LYS A 592 -0.44 -27.54 9.68
N VAL A 593 -0.07 -26.38 9.15
CA VAL A 593 -0.66 -25.85 7.91
C VAL A 593 -0.05 -26.53 6.70
N LYS A 594 -0.87 -27.03 5.79
CA LYS A 594 -0.46 -27.70 4.55
C LYS A 594 -0.59 -26.75 3.36
N GLY A 595 0.48 -26.63 2.60
CA GLY A 595 0.51 -25.84 1.36
C GLY A 595 0.44 -24.32 1.61
N LYS A 596 -0.14 -23.59 0.67
CA LYS A 596 -0.17 -22.13 0.66
C LYS A 596 -0.99 -21.58 1.84
N CYS A 597 -0.35 -20.76 2.68
CA CYS A 597 -1.02 -20.03 3.76
C CYS A 597 -0.73 -18.53 3.61
N THR A 598 -1.69 -17.81 3.06
CA THR A 598 -1.61 -16.35 2.88
C THR A 598 -2.07 -15.63 4.14
N THR A 599 -1.83 -14.33 4.21
CA THR A 599 -2.40 -13.47 5.26
C THR A 599 -3.94 -13.47 5.23
N ASP A 600 -4.56 -13.78 4.07
CA ASP A 600 -6.01 -13.99 3.96
C ASP A 600 -6.48 -15.32 4.59
N HIS A 601 -5.62 -16.33 4.62
CA HIS A 601 -5.92 -17.58 5.32
C HIS A 601 -5.75 -17.43 6.84
N ILE A 602 -4.85 -16.56 7.30
CA ILE A 602 -4.59 -16.32 8.73
C ILE A 602 -5.63 -15.37 9.31
N SER A 603 -5.88 -14.24 8.64
CA SER A 603 -6.84 -13.20 9.03
C SER A 603 -7.67 -12.77 7.82
N PRO A 604 -8.75 -13.47 7.50
CA PRO A 604 -9.63 -13.16 6.37
C PRO A 604 -10.21 -11.74 6.41
N ALA A 605 -10.43 -11.17 5.23
CA ALA A 605 -11.09 -9.88 5.02
C ALA A 605 -12.62 -10.01 4.91
N GLY A 606 -13.25 -9.24 4.05
CA GLY A 606 -14.69 -9.26 3.81
C GLY A 606 -15.49 -8.79 5.04
N PRO A 607 -16.46 -9.58 5.56
CA PRO A 607 -17.31 -9.16 6.69
C PRO A 607 -16.54 -8.80 7.96
N TRP A 608 -15.29 -9.27 8.08
CA TRP A 608 -14.41 -9.00 9.22
C TRP A 608 -13.81 -7.59 9.23
N TYR A 609 -13.88 -6.87 8.10
CA TYR A 609 -13.34 -5.52 7.98
C TYR A 609 -13.84 -4.54 9.06
N LYS A 610 -15.10 -4.68 9.47
CA LYS A 610 -15.70 -3.85 10.51
C LYS A 610 -15.06 -4.01 11.87
N TYR A 611 -14.38 -5.13 12.14
CA TYR A 611 -13.74 -5.43 13.41
C TYR A 611 -12.23 -5.11 13.46
N ARG A 612 -11.66 -4.51 12.42
CA ARG A 612 -10.23 -4.21 12.36
C ARG A 612 -9.70 -3.38 13.53
N GLY A 613 -10.52 -2.57 14.16
CA GLY A 613 -10.18 -1.80 15.36
C GLY A 613 -10.45 -2.53 16.67
N HIS A 614 -10.90 -3.80 16.64
CA HIS A 614 -11.31 -4.57 17.81
C HIS A 614 -10.65 -5.95 17.82
N LEU A 615 -9.50 -6.06 18.52
CA LEU A 615 -8.66 -7.25 18.44
C LEU A 615 -9.36 -8.53 18.94
N GLU A 616 -10.18 -8.42 20.00
CA GLU A 616 -10.98 -9.55 20.48
C GLU A 616 -11.93 -10.06 19.40
N ASN A 617 -12.72 -9.16 18.79
CA ASN A 617 -13.72 -9.56 17.81
C ASN A 617 -13.10 -10.08 16.51
N ILE A 618 -12.04 -9.44 16.00
CA ILE A 618 -11.40 -9.90 14.76
C ILE A 618 -10.69 -11.23 14.95
N SER A 619 -10.19 -11.54 16.17
CA SER A 619 -9.50 -12.81 16.45
C SER A 619 -10.37 -14.06 16.27
N HIS A 620 -11.70 -13.89 16.12
CA HIS A 620 -12.61 -14.97 15.76
C HIS A 620 -12.45 -15.45 14.30
N ASN A 621 -11.66 -14.76 13.47
CA ASN A 621 -11.35 -15.20 12.12
C ASN A 621 -9.98 -15.89 11.98
N MET A 622 -9.21 -15.99 13.08
CA MET A 622 -7.85 -16.55 13.03
C MET A 622 -7.81 -17.96 12.44
N LEU A 623 -7.09 -18.12 11.32
CA LEU A 623 -6.85 -19.36 10.60
C LEU A 623 -8.11 -20.05 10.07
N THR A 624 -9.27 -19.36 9.96
CA THR A 624 -10.56 -19.98 9.59
C THR A 624 -10.63 -20.52 8.15
N THR A 625 -9.66 -20.18 7.30
CA THR A 625 -9.59 -20.70 5.92
C THR A 625 -8.26 -21.40 5.62
N ALA A 626 -7.46 -21.68 6.65
CA ALA A 626 -6.22 -22.44 6.52
C ALA A 626 -6.49 -23.95 6.44
N THR A 627 -5.67 -24.67 5.67
CA THR A 627 -5.75 -26.14 5.54
C THR A 627 -4.89 -26.79 6.60
N ASN A 628 -5.49 -27.64 7.45
CA ASN A 628 -4.75 -28.44 8.44
C ASN A 628 -4.25 -29.73 7.79
N ALA A 629 -2.96 -30.04 7.94
CA ALA A 629 -2.33 -31.22 7.37
C ALA A 629 -2.84 -32.56 7.95
N PHE A 630 -3.48 -32.53 9.11
CA PHE A 630 -3.95 -33.69 9.84
C PHE A 630 -5.45 -33.99 9.67
N LEU A 631 -6.16 -33.08 8.97
CA LEU A 631 -7.58 -33.29 8.67
C LEU A 631 -7.76 -33.55 7.17
N ASP A 632 -8.86 -34.18 6.83
CA ASP A 632 -9.20 -34.45 5.44
C ASP A 632 -9.26 -33.17 4.62
N ASN A 633 -8.92 -33.24 3.32
CA ASN A 633 -9.02 -32.12 2.39
C ASN A 633 -10.50 -31.78 2.02
N ASP A 634 -11.40 -31.88 3.00
CA ASP A 634 -12.79 -31.46 2.86
C ASP A 634 -12.86 -29.94 3.06
N PRO A 635 -13.50 -29.20 2.15
CA PRO A 635 -13.74 -27.77 2.33
C PRO A 635 -14.44 -27.40 3.66
N GLN A 636 -15.21 -28.31 4.24
CA GLN A 636 -15.85 -28.13 5.54
C GLN A 636 -14.86 -28.18 6.72
N MET A 637 -13.68 -28.77 6.51
CA MET A 637 -12.62 -28.86 7.53
C MET A 637 -11.62 -27.70 7.48
N LEU A 638 -11.79 -26.75 6.55
CA LEU A 638 -10.97 -25.54 6.53
C LEU A 638 -11.09 -24.81 7.87
N GLY A 639 -9.97 -24.37 8.40
CA GLY A 639 -9.91 -23.61 9.66
C GLY A 639 -10.18 -24.43 10.92
N HIS A 640 -10.26 -25.75 10.82
CA HIS A 640 -10.47 -26.62 11.97
C HIS A 640 -9.16 -27.25 12.46
N THR A 641 -9.13 -27.56 13.73
CA THR A 641 -8.04 -28.31 14.35
C THR A 641 -8.59 -29.23 15.45
N ARG A 642 -7.85 -30.28 15.79
CA ARG A 642 -8.20 -31.16 16.90
C ARG A 642 -7.72 -30.53 18.20
N HIS A 643 -8.65 -30.38 19.14
CA HIS A 643 -8.34 -29.84 20.46
C HIS A 643 -7.39 -30.80 21.23
N PRO A 644 -6.20 -30.35 21.68
CA PRO A 644 -5.18 -31.23 22.24
C PRO A 644 -5.63 -31.96 23.54
N LEU A 645 -6.57 -31.37 24.28
CA LEU A 645 -7.04 -31.93 25.56
C LEU A 645 -8.32 -32.75 25.43
N THR A 646 -9.29 -32.28 24.60
CA THR A 646 -10.60 -32.96 24.46
C THR A 646 -10.66 -33.94 23.29
N ASN A 647 -9.72 -33.81 22.34
CA ASN A 647 -9.64 -34.58 21.11
C ASN A 647 -10.80 -34.34 20.11
N GLU A 648 -11.62 -33.31 20.34
CA GLU A 648 -12.69 -32.88 19.46
C GLU A 648 -12.16 -31.98 18.34
N VAL A 649 -12.76 -32.04 17.15
CA VAL A 649 -12.44 -31.15 16.03
C VAL A 649 -13.29 -29.90 16.17
N GLN A 650 -12.64 -28.73 16.27
CA GLN A 650 -13.26 -27.43 16.49
C GLN A 650 -12.60 -26.37 15.61
N LEU A 651 -13.18 -25.17 15.52
CA LEU A 651 -12.54 -24.04 14.86
C LEU A 651 -11.23 -23.67 15.57
N THR A 652 -10.19 -23.39 14.81
CA THR A 652 -8.82 -23.18 15.34
C THR A 652 -8.77 -22.03 16.35
N HIS A 653 -9.49 -20.94 16.10
CA HIS A 653 -9.53 -19.80 17.02
C HIS A 653 -10.24 -20.13 18.35
N GLU A 654 -11.23 -21.04 18.35
CA GLU A 654 -11.91 -21.50 19.57
C GLU A 654 -10.98 -22.33 20.44
N VAL A 655 -10.24 -23.27 19.82
CA VAL A 655 -9.22 -24.06 20.49
C VAL A 655 -8.13 -23.17 21.07
N ALA A 656 -7.61 -22.21 20.27
CA ALA A 656 -6.58 -21.26 20.73
C ALA A 656 -7.08 -20.43 21.93
N ARG A 657 -8.35 -20.02 21.94
CA ARG A 657 -8.98 -19.27 23.00
C ARG A 657 -9.12 -20.09 24.29
N ASP A 658 -9.54 -21.35 24.20
CA ASP A 658 -9.58 -22.25 25.36
C ASP A 658 -8.20 -22.49 25.94
N LEU A 659 -7.20 -22.74 25.09
CA LEU A 659 -5.80 -22.89 25.53
C LEU A 659 -5.30 -21.63 26.25
N LYS A 660 -5.59 -20.43 25.72
CA LYS A 660 -5.25 -19.16 26.35
C LYS A 660 -5.88 -19.04 27.75
N HIS A 661 -7.18 -19.37 27.88
CA HIS A 661 -7.88 -19.31 29.16
C HIS A 661 -7.26 -20.28 30.20
N ARG A 662 -6.74 -21.41 29.74
CA ARG A 662 -6.03 -22.39 30.57
C ARG A 662 -4.54 -22.05 30.79
N SER A 663 -4.06 -20.92 30.24
CA SER A 663 -2.63 -20.54 30.27
C SER A 663 -1.69 -21.55 29.59
N ILE A 664 -2.20 -22.30 28.61
CA ILE A 664 -1.43 -23.26 27.81
C ILE A 664 -0.89 -22.54 26.59
N ARG A 665 0.42 -22.63 26.38
CA ARG A 665 1.11 -22.04 25.22
C ARG A 665 0.98 -22.96 24.02
N TRP A 666 1.02 -22.36 22.83
CA TRP A 666 0.91 -23.09 21.58
C TRP A 666 1.77 -22.48 20.47
N CYS A 667 2.04 -23.28 19.46
CA CYS A 667 2.70 -22.87 18.24
C CYS A 667 1.96 -23.38 17.01
N VAL A 668 2.28 -22.82 15.84
CA VAL A 668 1.82 -23.30 14.53
C VAL A 668 3.03 -23.75 13.72
N VAL A 669 2.88 -24.85 12.98
CA VAL A 669 3.87 -25.30 11.99
C VAL A 669 3.34 -24.98 10.59
N GLY A 670 4.07 -24.14 9.84
CA GLY A 670 3.70 -23.64 8.51
C GLY A 670 4.51 -24.31 7.39
N ASP A 671 3.97 -24.29 6.19
CA ASP A 671 4.62 -24.74 4.95
C ASP A 671 5.44 -23.60 4.30
N ASN A 672 5.68 -23.67 3.01
CA ASN A 672 6.47 -22.68 2.26
C ASN A 672 5.77 -21.32 2.16
N ASN A 673 6.58 -20.24 2.27
CA ASN A 673 6.15 -18.86 2.11
C ASN A 673 4.96 -18.47 3.01
N TYR A 674 4.97 -18.92 4.27
CA TYR A 674 3.90 -18.66 5.24
C TYR A 674 3.68 -17.15 5.43
N GLY A 675 2.40 -16.72 5.35
CA GLY A 675 2.02 -15.32 5.46
C GLY A 675 2.21 -14.50 4.17
N GLU A 676 2.24 -15.17 3.00
CA GLU A 676 2.25 -14.49 1.69
C GLU A 676 1.00 -13.59 1.52
N GLY A 677 1.11 -12.52 0.75
CA GLY A 677 -0.01 -11.64 0.39
C GLY A 677 0.08 -10.26 1.02
N SER A 678 -1.07 -9.68 1.37
CA SER A 678 -1.16 -8.33 1.93
C SER A 678 -0.42 -8.20 3.26
N SER A 679 0.17 -7.03 3.52
CA SER A 679 0.90 -6.71 4.76
C SER A 679 -0.06 -6.50 5.95
N ARG A 680 -0.82 -7.56 6.33
CA ARG A 680 -1.79 -7.49 7.44
C ARG A 680 -1.11 -7.72 8.78
N GLU A 681 -1.06 -6.70 9.60
CA GLU A 681 -0.59 -6.80 10.99
C GLU A 681 -1.49 -7.72 11.83
N HIS A 682 -2.79 -7.80 11.54
CA HIS A 682 -3.75 -8.67 12.22
C HIS A 682 -3.34 -10.14 12.16
N ALA A 683 -2.75 -10.58 11.02
CA ALA A 683 -2.24 -11.94 10.88
C ALA A 683 -1.10 -12.29 11.88
N ALA A 684 -0.48 -11.29 12.51
CA ALA A 684 0.48 -11.48 13.60
C ALA A 684 -0.11 -11.12 14.97
N LEU A 685 -0.99 -10.11 15.03
CA LEU A 685 -1.66 -9.69 16.26
C LEU A 685 -2.58 -10.78 16.82
N GLU A 686 -3.40 -11.40 15.98
CA GLU A 686 -4.38 -12.40 16.40
C GLU A 686 -3.74 -13.65 17.02
N PRO A 687 -2.75 -14.33 16.40
CA PRO A 687 -2.05 -15.43 17.02
C PRO A 687 -1.40 -15.03 18.35
N ARG A 688 -0.76 -13.86 18.39
CA ARG A 688 -0.15 -13.36 19.63
C ARG A 688 -1.19 -13.11 20.70
N PHE A 689 -2.30 -12.48 20.36
CA PHE A 689 -3.42 -12.18 21.27
C PHE A 689 -4.03 -13.46 21.85
N LEU A 690 -4.17 -14.49 21.05
CA LEU A 690 -4.72 -15.78 21.46
C LEU A 690 -3.69 -16.71 22.17
N GLY A 691 -2.48 -16.23 22.48
CA GLY A 691 -1.52 -16.94 23.32
C GLY A 691 -0.46 -17.71 22.54
N GLY A 692 -0.36 -17.55 21.23
CA GLY A 692 0.70 -18.10 20.38
C GLY A 692 2.07 -17.55 20.73
N VAL A 693 3.10 -18.40 20.68
CA VAL A 693 4.48 -18.09 21.04
C VAL A 693 5.38 -18.12 19.81
N ALA A 694 5.23 -19.11 18.96
CA ALA A 694 6.09 -19.31 17.80
C ALA A 694 5.28 -19.75 16.58
N ILE A 695 5.77 -19.31 15.42
CA ILE A 695 5.41 -19.91 14.12
C ILE A 695 6.68 -20.53 13.56
N ILE A 696 6.64 -21.83 13.26
CA ILE A 696 7.78 -22.59 12.71
C ILE A 696 7.41 -22.98 11.29
N ALA A 697 8.13 -22.50 10.27
CA ALA A 697 7.74 -22.74 8.89
C ALA A 697 8.93 -23.22 8.03
N ARG A 698 8.64 -23.81 6.85
CA ARG A 698 9.66 -24.05 5.84
C ARG A 698 10.29 -22.76 5.33
N SER A 699 9.46 -21.72 5.15
CA SER A 699 9.89 -20.36 4.84
C SER A 699 8.77 -19.36 5.11
N PHE A 700 9.13 -18.08 5.24
CA PHE A 700 8.20 -16.96 5.47
C PHE A 700 8.13 -15.99 4.29
N ALA A 701 6.97 -15.35 4.13
CA ALA A 701 6.90 -14.07 3.47
C ALA A 701 7.54 -13.00 4.37
N ARG A 702 8.45 -12.19 3.81
CA ARG A 702 9.30 -11.25 4.56
C ARG A 702 8.51 -10.31 5.48
N ILE A 703 7.45 -9.68 4.97
CA ILE A 703 6.65 -8.71 5.74
C ILE A 703 5.98 -9.38 6.94
N HIS A 704 5.44 -10.57 6.74
CA HIS A 704 4.78 -11.32 7.81
C HIS A 704 5.76 -11.76 8.90
N GLU A 705 6.95 -12.22 8.51
CA GLU A 705 8.02 -12.53 9.47
C GLU A 705 8.38 -11.32 10.33
N THR A 706 8.52 -10.13 9.72
CA THR A 706 8.78 -8.88 10.44
C THR A 706 7.62 -8.55 11.38
N ASN A 707 6.36 -8.69 10.94
CA ASN A 707 5.19 -8.42 11.78
C ASN A 707 5.13 -9.35 13.00
N LEU A 708 5.46 -10.64 12.84
CA LEU A 708 5.55 -11.57 13.98
C LEU A 708 6.59 -11.13 15.01
N LYS A 709 7.79 -10.74 14.56
CA LYS A 709 8.84 -10.20 15.45
C LYS A 709 8.38 -8.95 16.20
N LYS A 710 7.73 -8.01 15.52
CA LYS A 710 7.19 -6.78 16.10
C LYS A 710 6.16 -7.05 17.19
N GLN A 711 5.36 -8.10 17.04
CA GLN A 711 4.39 -8.52 18.04
C GLN A 711 4.97 -9.46 19.12
N GLY A 712 6.28 -9.65 19.16
CA GLY A 712 6.96 -10.46 20.18
C GLY A 712 6.72 -11.97 20.03
N MET A 713 6.50 -12.45 18.82
CA MET A 713 6.46 -13.87 18.48
C MET A 713 7.79 -14.33 17.87
N LEU A 714 8.06 -15.63 17.92
CA LEU A 714 9.22 -16.28 17.32
C LEU A 714 8.88 -16.85 15.93
N PRO A 715 9.20 -16.16 14.81
CA PRO A 715 9.22 -16.76 13.49
C PRO A 715 10.53 -17.52 13.29
N LEU A 716 10.44 -18.85 13.13
CA LEU A 716 11.56 -19.75 12.98
C LEU A 716 11.42 -20.59 11.71
N THR A 717 12.53 -20.90 11.04
CA THR A 717 12.50 -21.74 9.84
C THR A 717 13.28 -23.01 10.06
N PHE A 718 12.78 -24.12 9.53
CA PHE A 718 13.51 -25.40 9.56
C PHE A 718 14.87 -25.25 8.84
N ALA A 719 15.95 -25.65 9.47
CA ALA A 719 17.26 -25.73 8.84
C ALA A 719 17.29 -26.82 7.75
N ASP A 720 16.62 -27.95 8.01
CA ASP A 720 16.27 -28.96 7.01
C ASP A 720 14.74 -28.89 6.77
N PRO A 721 14.28 -28.44 5.59
CA PRO A 721 12.84 -28.39 5.27
C PRO A 721 12.10 -29.75 5.39
N ALA A 722 12.81 -30.88 5.35
CA ALA A 722 12.23 -32.20 5.50
C ALA A 722 11.73 -32.48 6.94
N ASP A 723 12.26 -31.79 7.94
CA ASP A 723 11.81 -31.93 9.33
C ASP A 723 10.34 -31.52 9.53
N TYR A 724 9.80 -30.64 8.65
CA TYR A 724 8.36 -30.35 8.62
C TYR A 724 7.54 -31.64 8.50
N ASP A 725 7.94 -32.60 7.66
CA ASP A 725 7.16 -33.80 7.39
C ASP A 725 7.12 -34.76 8.61
N ARG A 726 8.12 -34.66 9.50
CA ARG A 726 8.23 -35.47 10.72
C ARG A 726 7.26 -35.04 11.82
N VAL A 727 6.83 -33.79 11.85
CA VAL A 727 5.90 -33.25 12.87
C VAL A 727 4.52 -33.90 12.71
N GLN A 728 3.97 -34.42 13.81
CA GLN A 728 2.71 -35.16 13.84
C GLN A 728 1.65 -34.47 14.71
N GLU A 729 0.38 -34.86 14.53
CA GLU A 729 -0.75 -34.34 15.32
C GLU A 729 -0.58 -34.69 16.81
N GLY A 730 -0.72 -33.65 17.65
CA GLY A 730 -0.61 -33.76 19.09
C GLY A 730 0.80 -33.80 19.63
N ASP A 731 1.80 -33.48 18.80
CA ASP A 731 3.16 -33.21 19.25
C ASP A 731 3.22 -31.98 20.16
N ARG A 732 4.09 -32.02 21.18
CA ARG A 732 4.45 -30.85 21.96
C ARG A 732 5.86 -30.39 21.61
N ILE A 733 6.05 -29.08 21.56
CA ILE A 733 7.28 -28.46 21.06
C ILE A 733 7.92 -27.61 22.15
N THR A 734 9.20 -27.83 22.40
CA THR A 734 10.06 -27.01 23.24
C THR A 734 11.17 -26.41 22.39
N LEU A 735 11.38 -25.11 22.51
CA LEU A 735 12.47 -24.39 21.83
C LEU A 735 13.60 -24.17 22.85
N ILE A 736 14.79 -24.66 22.52
CA ILE A 736 16.01 -24.54 23.32
C ILE A 736 16.93 -23.52 22.68
N GLY A 737 17.52 -22.62 23.46
CA GLY A 737 18.38 -21.54 22.97
C GLY A 737 17.62 -20.23 22.69
N VAL A 738 16.41 -20.08 23.26
CA VAL A 738 15.58 -18.86 23.15
C VAL A 738 15.43 -18.10 24.48
N GLU A 739 15.94 -18.68 25.56
CA GLU A 739 15.88 -18.06 26.89
C GLU A 739 16.73 -16.77 26.95
N ASP A 740 16.62 -16.04 28.06
CA ASP A 740 17.22 -14.72 28.19
C ASP A 740 18.75 -14.76 27.98
N GLY A 741 19.21 -14.06 26.96
CA GLY A 741 20.61 -14.00 26.54
C GLY A 741 21.08 -15.14 25.63
N GLU A 742 20.29 -16.19 25.39
CA GLU A 742 20.68 -17.35 24.57
C GLU A 742 20.42 -17.11 23.08
N LEU A 743 19.28 -16.46 22.74
CA LEU A 743 18.96 -16.11 21.35
C LEU A 743 19.94 -15.04 20.85
N GLN A 744 20.73 -15.36 19.84
CA GLN A 744 21.75 -14.46 19.29
C GLN A 744 21.73 -14.49 17.77
N PRO A 745 21.99 -13.37 17.08
CA PRO A 745 22.04 -13.33 15.63
C PRO A 745 22.98 -14.40 15.04
N GLY A 746 22.44 -15.17 14.08
CA GLY A 746 23.19 -16.22 13.38
C GLY A 746 23.42 -17.53 14.17
N LYS A 747 22.85 -17.67 15.38
CA LYS A 747 22.87 -18.90 16.15
C LYS A 747 21.55 -19.63 15.98
N ASN A 748 21.57 -20.90 15.59
CA ASN A 748 20.38 -21.73 15.47
C ASN A 748 19.71 -21.98 16.83
N VAL A 749 18.41 -22.26 16.77
CA VAL A 749 17.56 -22.70 17.90
C VAL A 749 17.28 -24.19 17.74
N THR A 750 17.37 -24.97 18.82
CA THR A 750 16.98 -26.37 18.76
C THR A 750 15.51 -26.56 19.09
N MET A 751 14.75 -27.18 18.19
CA MET A 751 13.40 -27.64 18.40
C MET A 751 13.42 -29.06 18.94
N ARG A 752 12.95 -29.27 20.16
CA ARG A 752 12.69 -30.62 20.71
C ARG A 752 11.18 -30.89 20.57
N VAL A 753 10.89 -32.01 19.92
CA VAL A 753 9.53 -32.50 19.74
C VAL A 753 9.30 -33.67 20.66
N THR A 754 8.23 -33.58 21.46
CA THR A 754 7.78 -34.65 22.35
C THR A 754 6.48 -35.20 21.78
N PRO A 755 6.51 -36.35 21.07
CA PRO A 755 5.33 -36.97 20.50
C PRO A 755 4.39 -37.50 21.58
N ARG A 756 3.09 -37.62 21.27
CA ARG A 756 2.15 -38.35 22.15
C ARG A 756 2.53 -39.81 22.37
N ARG A 757 3.23 -40.43 21.40
CA ARG A 757 3.73 -41.79 21.43
C ARG A 757 5.08 -41.85 20.72
N GLY A 758 6.03 -42.58 21.31
CA GLY A 758 7.39 -42.73 20.77
C GLY A 758 8.41 -41.82 21.47
N ASP A 759 9.64 -41.87 20.98
CA ASP A 759 10.76 -41.11 21.55
C ASP A 759 10.79 -39.68 21.05
N SER A 760 11.24 -38.76 21.93
CA SER A 760 11.49 -37.38 21.55
C SER A 760 12.60 -37.29 20.52
N TRP A 761 12.49 -36.31 19.63
CA TRP A 761 13.49 -36.03 18.60
C TRP A 761 13.76 -34.53 18.51
N GLU A 762 14.89 -34.19 17.90
CA GLU A 762 15.33 -32.80 17.77
C GLU A 762 15.54 -32.41 16.31
N ALA A 763 15.36 -31.11 16.03
CA ALA A 763 15.65 -30.48 14.76
C ALA A 763 16.23 -29.07 14.99
N GLU A 764 17.07 -28.63 14.06
CA GLU A 764 17.65 -27.29 14.08
C GLU A 764 16.73 -26.30 13.34
N LEU A 765 16.53 -25.16 13.97
CA LEU A 765 15.78 -24.05 13.40
C LEU A 765 16.67 -22.82 13.20
N CYS A 766 16.50 -22.13 12.09
CA CYS A 766 17.12 -20.85 11.81
C CYS A 766 16.18 -19.68 12.15
N HIS A 767 16.74 -18.51 12.37
CA HIS A 767 16.00 -17.28 12.53
C HIS A 767 16.75 -16.08 11.91
N SER A 768 16.03 -15.00 11.64
CA SER A 768 16.57 -13.79 11.05
C SER A 768 16.60 -12.60 12.01
N TYR A 769 16.55 -12.82 13.33
CA TYR A 769 16.71 -11.76 14.32
C TYR A 769 18.10 -11.13 14.24
N HIS A 770 18.17 -9.81 14.21
CA HIS A 770 19.40 -9.06 14.46
C HIS A 770 19.38 -8.44 15.87
N ALA A 771 20.53 -7.94 16.33
CA ALA A 771 20.70 -7.48 17.71
C ALA A 771 19.69 -6.41 18.15
N GLY A 772 19.27 -5.52 17.23
CA GLY A 772 18.27 -4.46 17.50
C GLY A 772 16.85 -4.96 17.71
N GLN A 773 16.52 -6.18 17.25
CA GLN A 773 15.17 -6.76 17.38
C GLN A 773 15.00 -7.66 18.62
N LEU A 774 16.10 -8.14 19.21
CA LEU A 774 16.02 -8.98 20.42
C LEU A 774 15.32 -8.31 21.61
N PRO A 775 15.52 -7.00 21.86
CA PRO A 775 14.77 -6.29 22.88
C PRO A 775 13.24 -6.29 22.69
N TRP A 776 12.77 -6.37 21.44
CA TRP A 776 11.32 -6.44 21.15
C TRP A 776 10.70 -7.74 21.70
N LEU A 777 11.36 -8.86 21.43
CA LEU A 777 10.93 -10.16 21.95
C LEU A 777 10.87 -10.13 23.48
N ARG A 778 11.92 -9.65 24.13
CA ARG A 778 12.01 -9.58 25.62
C ARG A 778 10.93 -8.68 26.21
N ALA A 779 10.69 -7.53 25.62
CA ALA A 779 9.63 -6.61 26.05
C ALA A 779 8.20 -7.12 25.79
N GLY A 780 8.05 -8.17 24.95
CA GLY A 780 6.75 -8.71 24.53
C GLY A 780 6.20 -8.10 23.25
N SER A 781 6.73 -6.96 22.81
CA SER A 781 6.51 -6.35 21.49
C SER A 781 7.50 -5.20 21.25
N ALA A 782 7.64 -4.76 20.00
CA ALA A 782 8.43 -3.57 19.66
C ALA A 782 7.87 -2.31 20.37
N LEU A 783 6.56 -2.15 20.42
CA LEU A 783 5.91 -1.00 21.08
C LEU A 783 6.10 -0.99 22.59
N ASN A 784 6.09 -2.14 23.24
CA ASN A 784 6.42 -2.23 24.66
C ASN A 784 7.87 -1.80 24.94
N HIS A 785 8.79 -2.18 24.03
CA HIS A 785 10.18 -1.76 24.14
C HIS A 785 10.33 -0.24 24.03
N ILE A 786 9.62 0.40 23.09
CA ILE A 786 9.59 1.87 22.96
C ILE A 786 9.07 2.49 24.26
N LYS A 787 7.94 2.02 24.76
CA LYS A 787 7.33 2.52 26.00
C LYS A 787 8.31 2.49 27.17
N ALA A 788 9.05 1.40 27.32
CA ALA A 788 10.04 1.25 28.36
C ALA A 788 11.22 2.23 28.20
N THR A 789 11.66 2.48 26.96
CA THR A 789 12.82 3.38 26.68
C THR A 789 12.47 4.86 26.76
N VAL A 790 11.22 5.25 26.53
CA VAL A 790 10.77 6.65 26.63
C VAL A 790 10.56 7.06 28.09
N HIS A 791 10.22 6.14 28.97
CA HIS A 791 9.97 6.41 30.38
C HIS A 791 11.17 6.11 31.30
N SER A 792 12.28 5.58 30.75
CA SER A 792 13.58 5.45 31.40
C SER A 792 14.48 6.66 31.07
#